data_d0916887c12d3318619310bb51493a3b
#
_entry.id   d0916887c12d3318619310bb51493a3b
#
_cell.length_a   1.000
_cell.length_b   1.000
_cell.length_c   1.000
_cell.angle_alpha   90.00
_cell.angle_beta   90.00
_cell.angle_gamma   90.00
#
_symmetry.space_group_name_H-M   'P 1'
#
loop_
_entity.id
_entity.type
_entity.pdbx_description
1 polymer ?
#
loop_
_entity_poly.entity_id
_entity_poly.type
_entity_poly.pdbx_seq_one_letter_code
_entity_poly.pdbx_strand_id
1 'polypeptide(L)'
;MKVKNISADIYFNKKCLHKDTTPKFLKFLDKSVKDDRLKRVLQRKTIQHKIAEFYRKRSNLEMEAYRLHLKLANEMGKTLWGNLEKVLYDSMSKSFHKKKNGLKQKFSKISCNLAMPPETSPDWIENLSSYELSCGDKKLLSRGIKTCHSYSQRVEDYIVDIDCASSKVDFSLKTAFKNECLPLLQKLSVGKKENGKIDRRINHLKKQNIIITKADKGNKIVILDKADYIERTELMLETPEYTEIRKNPLNKCVAAVNDTLKSIKLIISEKEKKYLKISNPKIPRLYTLPKIHKPGKKMRPITSQIDSPSYKISKWLLKSFYKLEKFETLSVKSTYDFIAAVKDVKLEKDEILVSFDVKSLYPSVPLEKTLQLLKKWLEKNELEKEVVNEFLRIATLCTQQKYSQFNGKFYLQNDGLTMGNPISEFLANMFMSDLEINVNRKYNLFKSWRRVVDDIFCVMKRSNVREALKILNSLEETIEFTCEEEKDGILPFLDLKIIRNEKGGIDFDIHRKETHVNSYINKNSYNPPAHKYASFNSLIHRMLNVPLTEERKEREWRRILEIGRSNGFPERDLYRLRRKKEYRNKIKEISTLEPIEKNEDTFATITFHPKMHHQFKRIFKKYNLKAAPINRNNIRQVFQPFSKDRIPNEQQSGIYKIHCNACDKVYIG
;
A
#
# COMPACT_ATOMS: atom_id res chain seq x y z
N MET A 1 30.03 -39.46 4.81
CA MET A 1 28.60 -39.76 5.04
C MET A 1 28.05 -39.13 6.31
N LYS A 2 28.62 -39.35 7.51
CA LYS A 2 28.16 -38.78 8.80
C LYS A 2 28.10 -37.24 8.76
N VAL A 3 29.09 -36.52 8.24
CA VAL A 3 29.14 -35.06 8.12
C VAL A 3 27.96 -34.49 7.30
N LYS A 4 27.72 -35.06 6.10
CA LYS A 4 26.60 -34.62 5.24
C LYS A 4 25.24 -34.91 5.91
N ASN A 5 25.12 -36.00 6.61
CA ASN A 5 23.90 -36.38 7.36
C ASN A 5 23.62 -35.42 8.52
N ILE A 6 24.63 -35.02 9.27
CA ILE A 6 24.47 -33.98 10.33
C ILE A 6 24.12 -32.64 9.74
N SER A 7 24.68 -32.24 8.59
CA SER A 7 24.31 -31.04 7.88
C SER A 7 22.82 -31.02 7.49
N ALA A 8 22.25 -32.17 7.12
CA ALA A 8 20.82 -32.28 6.87
C ALA A 8 19.99 -32.13 8.17
N ASP A 9 20.45 -32.65 9.31
CA ASP A 9 19.80 -32.48 10.61
C ASP A 9 19.86 -31.05 11.10
N ILE A 10 20.99 -30.35 10.93
CA ILE A 10 21.12 -28.91 11.20
C ILE A 10 20.09 -28.13 10.37
N TYR A 11 20.01 -28.39 9.07
CA TYR A 11 19.05 -27.72 8.19
C TYR A 11 17.59 -27.95 8.64
N PHE A 12 17.25 -29.20 8.97
CA PHE A 12 15.90 -29.55 9.48
C PHE A 12 15.55 -28.77 10.75
N ASN A 13 16.45 -28.77 11.76
CA ASN A 13 16.20 -28.09 13.03
C ASN A 13 16.18 -26.55 12.87
N LYS A 14 17.04 -25.97 12.02
CA LYS A 14 16.97 -24.54 11.64
C LYS A 14 15.62 -24.22 11.00
N LYS A 15 15.12 -25.08 10.14
CA LYS A 15 13.82 -24.90 9.49
C LYS A 15 12.67 -24.98 10.48
N CYS A 16 12.73 -25.92 11.45
CA CYS A 16 11.76 -26.02 12.55
C CYS A 16 11.79 -24.74 13.41
N LEU A 17 12.96 -24.24 13.77
CA LEU A 17 13.12 -23.01 14.52
C LEU A 17 12.58 -21.77 13.78
N HIS A 18 12.84 -21.69 12.48
CA HIS A 18 12.37 -20.58 11.63
C HIS A 18 10.86 -20.59 11.43
N LYS A 19 10.26 -21.77 11.32
CA LYS A 19 8.80 -21.94 11.09
C LYS A 19 8.01 -22.14 12.38
N ASP A 20 8.65 -22.01 13.56
CA ASP A 20 8.04 -22.25 14.88
C ASP A 20 7.33 -23.62 14.97
N THR A 21 7.93 -24.64 14.35
CA THR A 21 7.40 -26.00 14.37
C THR A 21 8.12 -26.84 15.41
N THR A 22 7.38 -27.64 16.17
CA THR A 22 7.94 -28.51 17.21
C THR A 22 8.34 -29.86 16.64
N PRO A 23 9.64 -30.22 16.59
CA PRO A 23 10.08 -31.57 16.22
C PRO A 23 9.53 -32.60 17.17
N LYS A 24 9.34 -33.85 16.66
CA LYS A 24 8.76 -34.97 17.47
C LYS A 24 9.48 -35.18 18.80
N PHE A 25 10.80 -35.00 18.87
CA PHE A 25 11.57 -35.23 20.08
C PHE A 25 11.27 -34.22 21.22
N LEU A 26 10.55 -33.13 20.94
CA LEU A 26 10.11 -32.13 21.93
C LEU A 26 8.65 -32.27 22.32
N LYS A 27 7.93 -33.28 21.83
CA LYS A 27 6.52 -33.49 22.17
C LYS A 27 6.27 -33.78 23.65
N PHE A 28 7.27 -34.24 24.39
CA PHE A 28 7.15 -34.41 25.83
C PHE A 28 6.86 -33.11 26.58
N LEU A 29 7.38 -32.00 26.11
CA LEU A 29 7.09 -30.66 26.66
C LEU A 29 5.61 -30.29 26.54
N ASP A 30 4.88 -30.88 25.61
CA ASP A 30 3.44 -30.68 25.45
C ASP A 30 2.65 -31.25 26.64
N LYS A 31 3.16 -32.30 27.27
CA LYS A 31 2.56 -32.95 28.44
C LYS A 31 3.08 -32.40 29.77
N SER A 32 4.33 -31.92 29.80
CA SER A 32 5.03 -31.56 31.05
C SER A 32 4.90 -30.10 31.43
N VAL A 33 4.57 -29.20 30.49
CA VAL A 33 4.52 -27.75 30.72
C VAL A 33 3.15 -27.21 30.32
N LYS A 34 2.37 -26.77 31.31
CA LYS A 34 1.01 -26.22 31.11
C LYS A 34 1.03 -24.79 30.57
N ASP A 35 2.05 -23.99 30.93
CA ASP A 35 2.19 -22.60 30.44
C ASP A 35 2.72 -22.60 29.00
N ASP A 36 1.88 -22.24 28.06
CA ASP A 36 2.19 -22.16 26.63
C ASP A 36 3.34 -21.19 26.30
N ARG A 37 3.53 -20.15 27.09
CA ARG A 37 4.62 -19.19 26.91
C ARG A 37 5.96 -19.79 27.32
N LEU A 38 6.01 -20.39 28.50
CA LEU A 38 7.19 -21.10 29.01
C LEU A 38 7.57 -22.25 28.10
N LYS A 39 6.58 -23.05 27.68
CA LYS A 39 6.74 -24.16 26.75
C LYS A 39 7.40 -23.72 25.44
N ARG A 40 6.94 -22.65 24.81
CA ARG A 40 7.54 -22.12 23.56
C ARG A 40 8.99 -21.67 23.78
N VAL A 41 9.27 -21.02 24.91
CA VAL A 41 10.64 -20.59 25.23
C VAL A 41 11.57 -21.80 25.38
N LEU A 42 11.14 -22.82 26.11
CA LEU A 42 11.89 -24.06 26.32
C LEU A 42 12.11 -24.79 25.00
N GLN A 43 11.08 -24.95 24.18
CA GLN A 43 11.18 -25.58 22.86
C GLN A 43 12.22 -24.88 21.99
N ARG A 44 12.21 -23.55 21.92
CA ARG A 44 13.17 -22.78 21.12
C ARG A 44 14.60 -22.91 21.63
N LYS A 45 14.81 -22.78 22.94
CA LYS A 45 16.13 -22.94 23.55
C LYS A 45 16.69 -24.34 23.32
N THR A 46 15.85 -25.36 23.47
CA THR A 46 16.26 -26.76 23.23
C THR A 46 16.62 -27.03 21.78
N ILE A 47 15.86 -26.49 20.80
CA ILE A 47 16.21 -26.59 19.38
C ILE A 47 17.54 -25.87 19.09
N GLN A 48 17.76 -24.67 19.67
CA GLN A 48 19.01 -23.91 19.50
C GLN A 48 20.21 -24.68 20.07
N HIS A 49 20.04 -25.26 21.26
CA HIS A 49 21.07 -26.10 21.88
C HIS A 49 21.38 -27.34 21.02
N LYS A 50 20.34 -27.99 20.48
CA LYS A 50 20.52 -29.15 19.59
C LYS A 50 21.25 -28.77 18.28
N ILE A 51 20.97 -27.61 17.73
CA ILE A 51 21.69 -27.08 16.56
C ILE A 51 23.17 -26.86 16.90
N ALA A 52 23.49 -26.29 18.06
CA ALA A 52 24.88 -26.07 18.50
C ALA A 52 25.61 -27.41 18.72
N GLU A 53 24.93 -28.40 19.32
CA GLU A 53 25.46 -29.75 19.47
C GLU A 53 25.81 -30.40 18.10
N PHE A 54 24.91 -30.28 17.13
CA PHE A 54 25.17 -30.79 15.78
C PHE A 54 26.32 -30.05 15.06
N TYR A 55 26.52 -28.77 15.29
CA TYR A 55 27.67 -28.06 14.76
C TYR A 55 28.99 -28.57 15.35
N ARG A 56 29.04 -28.78 16.68
CA ARG A 56 30.23 -29.38 17.34
C ARG A 56 30.52 -30.77 16.81
N LYS A 57 29.51 -31.65 16.73
CA LYS A 57 29.65 -32.99 16.14
C LYS A 57 30.14 -32.94 14.70
N ARG A 58 29.62 -32.01 13.90
CA ARG A 58 30.03 -31.84 12.51
C ARG A 58 31.51 -31.46 12.41
N SER A 59 31.95 -30.46 13.17
CA SER A 59 33.32 -30.00 13.18
C SER A 59 34.31 -31.12 13.56
N ASN A 60 33.99 -31.92 14.60
CA ASN A 60 34.82 -33.04 15.01
C ASN A 60 34.91 -34.12 13.91
N LEU A 61 33.80 -34.44 13.26
CA LEU A 61 33.80 -35.44 12.18
C LEU A 61 34.46 -34.88 10.90
N GLU A 62 34.45 -33.59 10.64
CA GLU A 62 35.18 -32.96 9.55
C GLU A 62 36.69 -33.07 9.78
N MET A 63 37.16 -32.86 11.00
CA MET A 63 38.55 -33.00 11.37
C MET A 63 39.02 -34.48 11.29
N GLU A 64 38.18 -35.42 11.78
CA GLU A 64 38.45 -36.85 11.67
C GLU A 64 38.51 -37.31 10.20
N ALA A 65 37.53 -36.90 9.39
CA ALA A 65 37.51 -37.20 7.95
C ALA A 65 38.74 -36.63 7.21
N TYR A 66 39.15 -35.41 7.58
CA TYR A 66 40.37 -34.82 6.99
C TYR A 66 41.62 -35.60 7.33
N ARG A 67 41.80 -36.02 8.61
CA ARG A 67 42.94 -36.85 9.01
C ARG A 67 42.98 -38.18 8.27
N LEU A 68 41.81 -38.86 8.16
CA LEU A 68 41.70 -40.11 7.42
C LEU A 68 41.97 -39.92 5.92
N HIS A 69 41.48 -38.83 5.35
CA HIS A 69 41.73 -38.47 3.94
C HIS A 69 43.24 -38.30 3.67
N LEU A 70 43.95 -37.55 4.51
CA LEU A 70 45.41 -37.40 4.39
C LEU A 70 46.16 -38.74 4.53
N LYS A 71 45.74 -39.54 5.50
CA LYS A 71 46.39 -40.86 5.70
C LYS A 71 46.22 -41.75 4.46
N LEU A 72 44.99 -41.89 3.95
CA LEU A 72 44.72 -42.74 2.79
C LEU A 72 45.35 -42.17 1.50
N ALA A 73 45.37 -40.84 1.34
CA ALA A 73 45.98 -40.23 0.18
C ALA A 73 47.52 -40.41 0.12
N ASN A 74 48.18 -40.56 1.31
CA ASN A 74 49.60 -40.84 1.40
C ASN A 74 49.94 -42.31 1.21
N GLU A 75 49.03 -43.23 1.59
CA GLU A 75 49.25 -44.68 1.54
C GLU A 75 48.83 -45.29 0.17
N MET A 76 48.00 -44.60 -0.60
CA MET A 76 47.44 -45.11 -1.88
C MET A 76 47.99 -44.34 -3.09
N GLY A 77 48.26 -45.04 -4.20
CA GLY A 77 48.64 -44.40 -5.46
C GLY A 77 47.50 -43.50 -6.00
N LYS A 78 47.90 -42.42 -6.67
CA LYS A 78 46.99 -41.32 -7.15
C LYS A 78 45.77 -41.86 -7.93
N THR A 79 45.94 -42.83 -8.80
CA THR A 79 44.88 -43.41 -9.64
C THR A 79 43.86 -44.19 -8.81
N LEU A 80 44.34 -45.04 -7.88
CA LEU A 80 43.50 -45.85 -7.00
C LEU A 80 42.74 -44.94 -6.03
N TRP A 81 43.39 -43.92 -5.48
CA TRP A 81 42.72 -42.93 -4.61
C TRP A 81 41.64 -42.18 -5.35
N GLY A 82 41.85 -41.67 -6.56
CA GLY A 82 40.85 -40.93 -7.34
C GLY A 82 39.59 -41.80 -7.64
N ASN A 83 39.78 -43.06 -7.96
CA ASN A 83 38.67 -44.01 -8.19
C ASN A 83 37.88 -44.25 -6.90
N LEU A 84 38.54 -44.48 -5.78
CA LEU A 84 37.92 -44.68 -4.48
C LEU A 84 37.14 -43.42 -4.02
N GLU A 85 37.76 -42.23 -4.20
CA GLU A 85 37.11 -40.97 -3.85
C GLU A 85 35.80 -40.77 -4.62
N LYS A 86 35.79 -41.08 -5.92
CA LYS A 86 34.58 -40.99 -6.77
C LYS A 86 33.48 -41.92 -6.28
N VAL A 87 33.78 -43.18 -6.00
CA VAL A 87 32.81 -44.17 -5.48
C VAL A 87 32.26 -43.75 -4.12
N LEU A 88 33.14 -43.28 -3.23
CA LEU A 88 32.71 -42.74 -1.91
C LEU A 88 31.81 -41.52 -2.06
N TYR A 89 32.16 -40.61 -2.96
CA TYR A 89 31.36 -39.39 -3.21
C TYR A 89 29.93 -39.73 -3.71
N ASP A 90 29.81 -40.65 -4.67
CA ASP A 90 28.52 -41.08 -5.21
C ASP A 90 27.65 -41.76 -4.17
N SER A 91 28.27 -42.71 -3.40
CA SER A 91 27.59 -43.36 -2.29
C SER A 91 27.11 -42.38 -1.22
N MET A 92 27.97 -41.42 -0.84
CA MET A 92 27.63 -40.37 0.12
C MET A 92 26.52 -39.47 -0.41
N SER A 93 26.54 -39.15 -1.71
CA SER A 93 25.53 -38.29 -2.34
C SER A 93 24.14 -38.98 -2.35
N LYS A 94 24.08 -40.25 -2.74
CA LYS A 94 22.82 -41.05 -2.69
C LYS A 94 22.24 -41.09 -1.28
N SER A 95 23.05 -41.43 -0.28
CA SER A 95 22.61 -41.50 1.12
C SER A 95 22.12 -40.17 1.67
N PHE A 96 22.84 -39.07 1.35
CA PHE A 96 22.43 -37.69 1.73
C PHE A 96 21.09 -37.30 1.12
N HIS A 97 20.85 -37.59 -0.16
CA HIS A 97 19.58 -37.29 -0.83
C HIS A 97 18.43 -38.10 -0.20
N LYS A 98 18.62 -39.38 0.11
CA LYS A 98 17.63 -40.22 0.81
C LYS A 98 17.25 -39.60 2.17
N LYS A 99 18.25 -39.22 3.00
CA LYS A 99 18.01 -38.62 4.31
C LYS A 99 17.34 -37.22 4.16
N LYS A 100 17.81 -36.37 3.25
CA LYS A 100 17.24 -35.07 3.01
C LYS A 100 15.78 -35.12 2.59
N ASN A 101 15.40 -36.09 1.74
CA ASN A 101 14.01 -36.31 1.34
C ASN A 101 13.15 -36.85 2.50
N GLY A 102 13.65 -37.75 3.30
CA GLY A 102 12.97 -38.23 4.52
C GLY A 102 12.73 -37.07 5.53
N LEU A 103 13.70 -36.19 5.72
CA LEU A 103 13.53 -34.99 6.57
C LEU A 103 12.55 -33.98 5.99
N LYS A 104 12.51 -33.82 4.66
CA LYS A 104 11.48 -33.00 4.00
C LYS A 104 10.07 -33.52 4.23
N GLN A 105 9.88 -34.84 4.12
CA GLN A 105 8.59 -35.47 4.40
C GLN A 105 8.21 -35.38 5.90
N LYS A 106 9.16 -35.57 6.82
CA LYS A 106 8.94 -35.33 8.26
C LYS A 106 8.54 -33.88 8.54
N PHE A 107 9.22 -32.93 7.90
CA PHE A 107 8.89 -31.52 8.05
C PHE A 107 7.49 -31.20 7.52
N SER A 108 7.10 -31.71 6.34
CA SER A 108 5.75 -31.48 5.80
C SER A 108 4.68 -32.02 6.74
N LYS A 109 4.87 -33.23 7.32
CA LYS A 109 3.93 -33.80 8.31
C LYS A 109 3.83 -32.99 9.60
N ILE A 110 4.91 -32.37 10.07
CA ILE A 110 4.92 -31.52 11.26
C ILE A 110 4.31 -30.14 10.93
N SER A 111 4.59 -29.59 9.76
CA SER A 111 4.05 -28.30 9.32
C SER A 111 2.57 -28.37 8.90
N CYS A 112 2.06 -29.54 8.52
CA CYS A 112 0.62 -29.74 8.28
C CYS A 112 -0.22 -29.69 9.57
N ASN A 113 0.39 -29.91 10.73
CA ASN A 113 -0.27 -29.74 12.04
C ASN A 113 -0.23 -28.30 12.58
N LEU A 114 0.53 -27.41 11.97
CA LEU A 114 0.27 -25.99 12.07
C LEU A 114 -0.90 -25.75 11.12
N ALA A 115 -2.03 -25.33 11.67
CA ALA A 115 -3.20 -24.96 10.90
C ALA A 115 -2.71 -24.19 9.67
N MET A 116 -2.86 -24.79 8.49
CA MET A 116 -2.83 -24.03 7.25
C MET A 116 -3.72 -22.83 7.53
N PRO A 117 -3.34 -21.62 7.13
CA PRO A 117 -4.31 -20.53 7.14
C PRO A 117 -5.57 -21.11 6.51
N PRO A 118 -6.76 -20.95 7.12
CA PRO A 118 -7.98 -21.60 6.72
C PRO A 118 -8.03 -21.58 5.20
N GLU A 119 -8.27 -22.72 4.58
CA GLU A 119 -8.26 -22.82 3.13
C GLU A 119 -9.08 -21.66 2.63
N THR A 120 -8.39 -20.71 2.03
CA THR A 120 -8.91 -19.51 1.36
C THR A 120 -10.32 -19.14 1.84
N SER A 121 -10.43 -18.16 2.76
CA SER A 121 -11.75 -17.65 3.09
C SER A 121 -12.46 -17.33 1.77
N PRO A 122 -13.56 -17.99 1.43
CA PRO A 122 -14.28 -17.78 0.17
C PRO A 122 -14.70 -16.32 0.01
N ASP A 123 -14.78 -15.59 1.12
CA ASP A 123 -15.24 -14.20 1.18
C ASP A 123 -14.23 -13.15 0.63
N TRP A 124 -12.99 -13.54 0.32
CA TRP A 124 -11.99 -12.59 -0.15
C TRP A 124 -12.01 -12.36 -1.66
N ILE A 125 -12.74 -13.20 -2.40
CA ILE A 125 -12.87 -13.16 -3.85
C ILE A 125 -14.34 -13.11 -4.21
N GLU A 126 -14.73 -12.12 -5.01
CA GLU A 126 -16.05 -12.00 -5.63
C GLU A 126 -15.90 -12.27 -7.11
N ASN A 127 -16.37 -13.42 -7.57
CA ASN A 127 -16.37 -13.75 -9.00
C ASN A 127 -17.72 -13.37 -9.62
N LEU A 128 -17.71 -12.35 -10.45
CA LEU A 128 -18.85 -11.86 -11.23
C LEU A 128 -18.70 -12.19 -12.70
N SER A 129 -17.66 -12.93 -13.10
CA SER A 129 -17.41 -13.32 -14.49
C SER A 129 -17.98 -14.71 -14.77
N SER A 130 -18.15 -15.01 -16.05
CA SER A 130 -18.48 -16.35 -16.54
C SER A 130 -17.33 -17.36 -16.38
N TYR A 131 -16.11 -16.88 -16.11
CA TYR A 131 -14.92 -17.74 -15.95
C TYR A 131 -14.94 -18.48 -14.62
N GLU A 132 -14.90 -19.81 -14.68
CA GLU A 132 -14.81 -20.66 -13.48
C GLU A 132 -13.38 -20.68 -12.92
N LEU A 133 -13.24 -20.17 -11.71
CA LEU A 133 -11.95 -20.16 -11.01
C LEU A 133 -11.56 -21.58 -10.54
N SER A 134 -10.46 -22.07 -11.04
CA SER A 134 -9.85 -23.30 -10.50
C SER A 134 -9.44 -23.14 -9.03
N CYS A 135 -9.31 -24.23 -8.30
CA CYS A 135 -8.79 -24.23 -6.92
C CYS A 135 -7.43 -23.51 -6.83
N GLY A 136 -6.58 -23.64 -7.85
CA GLY A 136 -5.31 -22.94 -7.90
C GLY A 136 -5.41 -21.45 -8.14
N ASP A 137 -6.41 -20.97 -8.88
CA ASP A 137 -6.66 -19.53 -9.09
C ASP A 137 -7.18 -18.91 -7.79
N LYS A 138 -8.13 -19.55 -7.15
CA LYS A 138 -8.62 -19.16 -5.81
C LYS A 138 -7.47 -19.05 -4.81
N LYS A 139 -6.58 -20.05 -4.77
CA LYS A 139 -5.40 -20.06 -3.88
C LYS A 139 -4.36 -18.98 -4.23
N LEU A 140 -4.22 -18.61 -5.51
CA LEU A 140 -3.36 -17.51 -5.93
C LEU A 140 -3.94 -16.16 -5.49
N LEU A 141 -5.21 -15.91 -5.81
CA LEU A 141 -5.88 -14.62 -5.61
C LEU A 141 -6.17 -14.37 -4.11
N SER A 142 -6.54 -15.40 -3.33
CA SER A 142 -6.77 -15.25 -1.88
C SER A 142 -5.56 -14.77 -1.07
N ARG A 143 -4.36 -14.75 -1.66
CA ARG A 143 -3.20 -14.12 -1.02
C ARG A 143 -3.26 -12.59 -1.00
N GLY A 144 -4.25 -12.00 -1.65
CA GLY A 144 -4.48 -10.56 -1.71
C GLY A 144 -3.75 -9.86 -2.85
N ILE A 145 -4.40 -8.85 -3.39
CA ILE A 145 -3.97 -8.13 -4.60
C ILE A 145 -2.61 -7.41 -4.46
N LYS A 146 -2.19 -7.10 -3.23
CA LYS A 146 -0.89 -6.44 -2.94
C LYS A 146 0.26 -7.42 -2.74
N THR A 147 0.01 -8.74 -2.82
CA THR A 147 1.03 -9.78 -2.59
C THR A 147 1.98 -9.91 -3.78
N CYS A 148 3.29 -9.95 -3.50
CA CYS A 148 4.32 -10.31 -4.48
C CYS A 148 4.59 -11.80 -4.45
N HIS A 149 4.52 -12.47 -5.60
CA HIS A 149 4.67 -13.91 -5.75
C HIS A 149 6.10 -14.35 -6.02
N SER A 150 6.89 -13.48 -6.62
CA SER A 150 8.29 -13.74 -6.92
C SER A 150 9.15 -12.50 -6.64
N TYR A 151 10.43 -12.71 -6.47
CA TYR A 151 11.43 -11.65 -6.43
C TYR A 151 12.21 -11.54 -7.75
N SER A 152 11.81 -12.31 -8.76
CA SER A 152 12.41 -12.23 -10.09
C SER A 152 12.06 -10.89 -10.73
N GLN A 153 12.96 -9.94 -10.61
CA GLN A 153 12.90 -8.62 -11.24
C GLN A 153 13.95 -8.58 -12.36
N ARG A 154 13.70 -7.75 -13.36
CA ARG A 154 14.69 -7.52 -14.41
C ARG A 154 15.84 -6.69 -13.85
N VAL A 155 17.05 -6.92 -14.31
CA VAL A 155 18.24 -6.15 -13.87
C VAL A 155 18.08 -4.68 -14.24
N GLU A 156 17.42 -4.41 -15.36
CA GLU A 156 17.11 -3.07 -15.86
C GLU A 156 16.30 -2.24 -14.86
N ASP A 157 15.38 -2.87 -14.12
CA ASP A 157 14.62 -2.19 -13.08
C ASP A 157 15.52 -1.61 -11.98
N TYR A 158 16.58 -2.34 -11.64
CA TYR A 158 17.58 -1.85 -10.66
C TYR A 158 18.50 -0.79 -11.24
N ILE A 159 18.88 -0.91 -12.52
CA ILE A 159 19.70 0.09 -13.22
C ILE A 159 18.97 1.44 -13.21
N VAL A 160 17.68 1.45 -13.60
CA VAL A 160 16.85 2.66 -13.58
C VAL A 160 16.72 3.24 -12.18
N ASP A 161 16.48 2.39 -11.16
CA ASP A 161 16.36 2.85 -9.77
C ASP A 161 17.67 3.49 -9.27
N ILE A 162 18.83 2.89 -9.60
CA ILE A 162 20.16 3.40 -9.22
C ILE A 162 20.45 4.71 -9.95
N ASP A 163 20.08 4.81 -11.22
CA ASP A 163 20.25 6.05 -11.97
C ASP A 163 19.41 7.18 -11.43
N CYS A 164 18.12 6.91 -11.16
CA CYS A 164 17.24 7.84 -10.46
C CYS A 164 17.76 8.23 -9.06
N ALA A 165 18.35 7.30 -8.32
CA ALA A 165 18.95 7.60 -7.02
C ALA A 165 20.19 8.47 -7.15
N SER A 166 21.01 8.22 -8.18
CA SER A 166 22.25 8.98 -8.45
C SER A 166 21.99 10.45 -8.73
N SER A 167 20.80 10.81 -9.26
CA SER A 167 20.43 12.21 -9.48
C SER A 167 20.34 13.04 -8.18
N LYS A 168 20.20 12.36 -7.03
CA LYS A 168 20.10 12.93 -5.68
C LYS A 168 21.42 12.92 -4.93
N VAL A 169 22.47 12.41 -5.52
CA VAL A 169 23.84 12.39 -4.98
C VAL A 169 24.61 13.58 -5.56
N ASP A 170 25.55 14.11 -4.81
CA ASP A 170 26.43 15.18 -5.27
C ASP A 170 27.13 14.78 -6.58
N PHE A 171 27.28 15.78 -7.47
CA PHE A 171 27.76 15.52 -8.83
C PHE A 171 29.09 14.77 -8.87
N SER A 172 30.04 15.15 -8.03
CA SER A 172 31.37 14.51 -7.89
C SER A 172 31.32 13.04 -7.46
N LEU A 173 30.29 12.64 -6.71
CA LEU A 173 30.14 11.31 -6.12
C LEU A 173 29.27 10.36 -6.95
N LYS A 174 28.57 10.85 -7.98
CA LYS A 174 27.64 10.05 -8.79
C LYS A 174 28.28 8.80 -9.39
N THR A 175 29.45 8.94 -9.97
CA THR A 175 30.18 7.83 -10.61
C THR A 175 30.60 6.80 -9.57
N ALA A 176 31.12 7.24 -8.42
CA ALA A 176 31.50 6.36 -7.33
C ALA A 176 30.30 5.58 -6.77
N PHE A 177 29.14 6.26 -6.57
CA PHE A 177 27.89 5.62 -6.16
C PHE A 177 27.44 4.52 -7.13
N LYS A 178 27.43 4.82 -8.45
CA LYS A 178 27.07 3.84 -9.49
C LYS A 178 28.03 2.64 -9.48
N ASN A 179 29.33 2.89 -9.42
CA ASN A 179 30.35 1.84 -9.40
C ASN A 179 30.23 0.92 -8.18
N GLU A 180 29.91 1.44 -6.99
CA GLU A 180 29.68 0.60 -5.81
C GLU A 180 28.40 -0.27 -5.95
N CYS A 181 27.44 0.12 -6.77
CA CYS A 181 26.24 -0.68 -7.05
C CYS A 181 26.46 -1.79 -8.09
N LEU A 182 27.47 -1.66 -8.99
CA LEU A 182 27.72 -2.61 -10.09
C LEU A 182 27.91 -4.07 -9.64
N PRO A 183 28.71 -4.40 -8.59
CA PRO A 183 28.85 -5.79 -8.16
C PRO A 183 27.55 -6.43 -7.70
N LEU A 184 26.56 -5.62 -7.22
CA LEU A 184 25.26 -6.10 -6.85
C LEU A 184 24.40 -6.40 -8.09
N LEU A 185 24.49 -5.57 -9.13
CA LEU A 185 23.79 -5.79 -10.40
C LEU A 185 24.28 -7.07 -11.10
N GLN A 186 25.59 -7.32 -11.11
CA GLN A 186 26.19 -8.54 -11.66
C GLN A 186 25.68 -9.80 -10.94
N LYS A 187 25.55 -9.77 -9.61
CA LYS A 187 24.98 -10.87 -8.83
C LYS A 187 23.49 -11.11 -9.11
N LEU A 188 22.75 -10.08 -9.50
CA LEU A 188 21.33 -10.20 -9.89
C LEU A 188 21.16 -10.89 -11.25
N SER A 189 22.05 -10.64 -12.21
CA SER A 189 22.01 -11.22 -13.56
C SER A 189 22.19 -12.74 -13.59
N VAL A 190 22.89 -13.30 -12.61
CA VAL A 190 23.21 -14.74 -12.51
C VAL A 190 22.12 -15.57 -11.80
N GLY A 191 21.06 -14.92 -11.24
CA GLY A 191 20.05 -15.58 -10.43
C GLY A 191 19.06 -16.44 -11.24
N LYS A 192 18.92 -17.74 -10.89
CA LYS A 192 17.92 -18.66 -11.49
C LYS A 192 16.49 -18.19 -11.17
N LYS A 193 15.60 -18.21 -12.18
CA LYS A 193 14.15 -18.01 -12.02
C LYS A 193 13.56 -19.09 -11.10
N GLU A 194 13.22 -18.72 -9.86
CA GLU A 194 12.42 -19.57 -8.95
C GLU A 194 10.94 -19.22 -9.14
N ASN A 195 10.05 -20.20 -9.30
CA ASN A 195 8.57 -20.12 -9.31
C ASN A 195 7.83 -20.24 -10.65
N GLY A 196 8.33 -21.03 -11.59
CA GLY A 196 7.65 -21.24 -12.89
C GLY A 196 6.20 -21.77 -12.85
N LYS A 197 5.71 -22.33 -11.71
CA LYS A 197 4.31 -22.77 -11.58
C LYS A 197 3.34 -21.58 -11.34
N ILE A 198 3.75 -20.62 -10.52
CA ILE A 198 2.93 -19.42 -10.22
C ILE A 198 2.91 -18.50 -11.42
N ASP A 199 4.07 -18.29 -12.06
CA ASP A 199 4.17 -17.46 -13.27
C ASP A 199 3.33 -18.02 -14.41
N ARG A 200 3.30 -19.36 -14.59
CA ARG A 200 2.43 -20.01 -15.57
C ARG A 200 0.94 -19.76 -15.31
N ARG A 201 0.51 -19.78 -14.05
CA ARG A 201 -0.88 -19.51 -13.66
C ARG A 201 -1.27 -18.05 -13.86
N ILE A 202 -0.40 -17.13 -13.50
CA ILE A 202 -0.59 -15.69 -13.78
C ILE A 202 -0.73 -15.47 -15.30
N ASN A 203 0.15 -16.08 -16.09
CA ASN A 203 0.10 -15.96 -17.55
C ASN A 203 -1.17 -16.62 -18.14
N HIS A 204 -1.66 -17.71 -17.54
CA HIS A 204 -2.94 -18.29 -17.91
C HIS A 204 -4.09 -17.32 -17.66
N LEU A 205 -4.21 -16.76 -16.47
CA LEU A 205 -5.25 -15.78 -16.12
C LEU A 205 -5.18 -14.51 -17.00
N LYS A 206 -3.99 -14.07 -17.40
CA LYS A 206 -3.83 -12.93 -18.33
C LYS A 206 -4.40 -13.18 -19.72
N LYS A 207 -4.46 -14.44 -20.16
CA LYS A 207 -5.00 -14.84 -21.46
C LYS A 207 -6.53 -14.96 -21.45
N GLN A 208 -7.14 -15.01 -20.27
CA GLN A 208 -8.60 -15.05 -20.14
C GLN A 208 -9.17 -13.65 -20.40
N ASN A 209 -10.38 -13.61 -20.96
CA ASN A 209 -11.07 -12.34 -21.24
C ASN A 209 -11.74 -11.77 -19.99
N ILE A 210 -10.98 -11.64 -18.90
CA ILE A 210 -11.45 -11.18 -17.59
C ILE A 210 -10.64 -9.99 -17.07
N ILE A 211 -11.29 -9.19 -16.25
CA ILE A 211 -10.67 -8.10 -15.48
C ILE A 211 -10.59 -8.51 -14.00
N ILE A 212 -9.40 -8.49 -13.45
CA ILE A 212 -9.15 -8.74 -12.02
C ILE A 212 -8.80 -7.41 -11.37
N THR A 213 -9.68 -6.93 -10.50
CA THR A 213 -9.56 -5.64 -9.83
C THR A 213 -9.89 -5.76 -8.34
N LYS A 214 -9.83 -4.66 -7.61
CA LYS A 214 -10.31 -4.60 -6.24
C LYS A 214 -11.73 -4.03 -6.20
N ALA A 215 -12.52 -4.42 -5.20
CA ALA A 215 -13.74 -3.71 -4.87
C ALA A 215 -13.44 -2.24 -4.47
N ASP A 216 -14.42 -1.37 -4.63
CA ASP A 216 -14.34 0.03 -4.16
C ASP A 216 -14.08 0.09 -2.65
N LYS A 217 -14.79 -0.71 -1.86
CA LYS A 217 -14.61 -0.82 -0.40
C LYS A 217 -14.30 -2.28 0.01
N GLY A 218 -13.62 -2.46 1.14
CA GLY A 218 -13.51 -3.76 1.82
C GLY A 218 -12.31 -4.63 1.44
N ASN A 219 -11.47 -4.28 0.48
CA ASN A 219 -10.29 -5.04 0.00
C ASN A 219 -10.59 -6.39 -0.68
N LYS A 220 -11.84 -6.70 -1.03
CA LYS A 220 -12.17 -7.89 -1.84
C LYS A 220 -11.55 -7.79 -3.23
N ILE A 221 -11.14 -8.92 -3.77
CA ILE A 221 -10.77 -9.03 -5.19
C ILE A 221 -12.04 -9.33 -5.98
N VAL A 222 -12.28 -8.57 -7.03
CA VAL A 222 -13.42 -8.73 -7.91
C VAL A 222 -12.93 -9.15 -9.29
N ILE A 223 -13.61 -10.12 -9.87
CA ILE A 223 -13.35 -10.62 -11.21
C ILE A 223 -14.62 -10.40 -12.03
N LEU A 224 -14.47 -9.78 -13.21
CA LEU A 224 -15.55 -9.48 -14.14
C LEU A 224 -15.13 -9.95 -15.54
N ASP A 225 -16.10 -10.27 -16.36
CA ASP A 225 -15.85 -10.38 -17.79
C ASP A 225 -15.45 -9.02 -18.36
N LYS A 226 -14.51 -9.01 -19.29
CA LYS A 226 -13.99 -7.76 -19.85
C LYS A 226 -15.08 -6.96 -20.56
N ALA A 227 -15.99 -7.65 -21.25
CA ALA A 227 -17.14 -7.01 -21.92
C ALA A 227 -18.07 -6.32 -20.91
N ASP A 228 -18.46 -7.03 -19.83
CA ASP A 228 -19.30 -6.51 -18.74
C ASP A 228 -18.64 -5.30 -18.03
N TYR A 229 -17.30 -5.35 -17.83
CA TYR A 229 -16.57 -4.22 -17.27
C TYR A 229 -16.61 -2.98 -18.15
N ILE A 230 -16.44 -3.15 -19.48
CA ILE A 230 -16.47 -2.06 -20.45
C ILE A 230 -17.88 -1.48 -20.51
N GLU A 231 -18.91 -2.31 -20.71
CA GLU A 231 -20.30 -1.90 -20.80
C GLU A 231 -20.75 -1.09 -19.57
N ARG A 232 -20.51 -1.59 -18.36
CA ARG A 232 -20.85 -0.88 -17.11
C ARG A 232 -20.10 0.44 -16.96
N THR A 233 -18.89 0.52 -17.47
CA THR A 233 -18.12 1.77 -17.43
C THR A 233 -18.62 2.75 -18.46
N GLU A 234 -18.98 2.31 -19.68
CA GLU A 234 -19.57 3.16 -20.72
C GLU A 234 -20.94 3.68 -20.31
N LEU A 235 -21.83 2.85 -19.77
CA LEU A 235 -23.10 3.28 -19.19
C LEU A 235 -22.98 4.36 -18.11
N MET A 236 -21.91 4.28 -17.30
CA MET A 236 -21.61 5.33 -16.33
C MET A 236 -21.11 6.62 -17.01
N LEU A 237 -20.41 6.51 -18.14
CA LEU A 237 -19.89 7.67 -18.88
C LEU A 237 -20.95 8.32 -19.80
N GLU A 238 -22.06 7.67 -20.02
CA GLU A 238 -23.23 8.22 -20.75
C GLU A 238 -24.09 9.14 -19.90
N THR A 239 -23.78 9.27 -18.60
CA THR A 239 -24.49 10.21 -17.70
C THR A 239 -24.17 11.67 -18.07
N PRO A 240 -25.04 12.65 -17.73
CA PRO A 240 -24.80 14.09 -18.01
C PRO A 240 -23.51 14.65 -17.41
N GLU A 241 -22.91 13.94 -16.47
CA GLU A 241 -21.63 14.34 -15.85
C GLU A 241 -20.44 14.28 -16.83
N TYR A 242 -20.58 13.54 -17.95
CA TYR A 242 -19.52 13.34 -18.94
C TYR A 242 -19.98 13.64 -20.35
N THR A 243 -19.07 14.16 -21.17
CA THR A 243 -19.28 14.35 -22.61
C THR A 243 -18.18 13.65 -23.39
N GLU A 244 -18.56 12.82 -24.35
CA GLU A 244 -17.62 12.18 -25.28
C GLU A 244 -17.05 13.23 -26.26
N ILE A 245 -15.73 13.18 -26.49
CA ILE A 245 -15.01 14.11 -27.38
C ILE A 245 -14.42 13.31 -28.56
N ARG A 246 -14.67 13.79 -29.79
CA ARG A 246 -14.19 13.12 -31.00
C ARG A 246 -12.67 13.18 -31.18
N LYS A 247 -12.02 14.25 -30.76
CA LYS A 247 -10.58 14.48 -30.98
C LYS A 247 -9.77 14.34 -29.71
N ASN A 248 -8.54 13.78 -29.80
CA ASN A 248 -7.61 13.71 -28.69
C ASN A 248 -7.26 15.12 -28.18
N PRO A 249 -7.58 15.44 -26.92
CA PRO A 249 -7.38 16.80 -26.38
C PRO A 249 -5.93 17.07 -25.93
N LEU A 250 -4.98 16.11 -26.08
CA LEU A 250 -3.64 16.21 -25.51
C LEU A 250 -2.90 17.47 -25.96
N ASN A 251 -2.87 17.77 -27.28
CA ASN A 251 -2.16 18.93 -27.80
C ASN A 251 -2.76 20.25 -27.29
N LYS A 252 -4.10 20.33 -27.18
CA LYS A 252 -4.81 21.48 -26.59
C LYS A 252 -4.40 21.65 -25.12
N CYS A 253 -4.34 20.58 -24.35
CA CYS A 253 -3.94 20.61 -22.93
C CYS A 253 -2.48 21.06 -22.77
N VAL A 254 -1.58 20.59 -23.64
CA VAL A 254 -0.15 20.96 -23.61
C VAL A 254 0.03 22.42 -24.01
N ALA A 255 -0.66 22.89 -25.04
CA ALA A 255 -0.65 24.30 -25.45
C ALA A 255 -1.11 25.20 -24.29
N ALA A 256 -2.25 24.91 -23.67
CA ALA A 256 -2.76 25.67 -22.53
C ALA A 256 -1.76 25.72 -21.35
N VAL A 257 -1.07 24.60 -21.05
CA VAL A 257 0.00 24.58 -20.04
C VAL A 257 1.15 25.50 -20.42
N ASN A 258 1.61 25.45 -21.68
CA ASN A 258 2.73 26.25 -22.14
C ASN A 258 2.38 27.75 -22.11
N ASP A 259 1.20 28.12 -22.54
CA ASP A 259 0.74 29.50 -22.59
C ASP A 259 0.56 30.09 -21.18
N THR A 260 -0.04 29.28 -20.27
CA THR A 260 -0.13 29.66 -18.86
C THR A 260 1.26 29.88 -18.26
N LEU A 261 2.19 28.92 -18.43
CA LEU A 261 3.53 29.05 -17.86
C LEU A 261 4.32 30.22 -18.44
N LYS A 262 4.08 30.62 -19.72
CA LYS A 262 4.65 31.80 -20.31
C LYS A 262 4.10 33.07 -19.68
N SER A 263 2.80 33.11 -19.34
CA SER A 263 2.15 34.27 -18.74
C SER A 263 2.50 34.50 -17.26
N ILE A 264 3.01 33.48 -16.56
CA ILE A 264 3.45 33.57 -15.17
C ILE A 264 4.87 34.14 -15.09
N LYS A 265 5.06 35.23 -14.36
CA LYS A 265 6.36 35.91 -14.25
C LYS A 265 6.89 36.02 -12.82
N LEU A 266 5.99 36.09 -11.82
CA LEU A 266 6.33 36.43 -10.44
C LEU A 266 6.54 35.21 -9.56
N ILE A 267 5.64 34.21 -9.64
CA ILE A 267 5.60 33.10 -8.67
C ILE A 267 6.38 31.87 -9.09
N ILE A 268 6.82 31.77 -10.35
CA ILE A 268 7.55 30.59 -10.87
C ILE A 268 8.77 31.05 -11.66
N SER A 269 9.96 30.65 -11.22
CA SER A 269 11.21 30.90 -11.92
C SER A 269 11.32 30.14 -13.26
N GLU A 270 12.13 30.60 -14.20
CA GLU A 270 12.34 29.94 -15.50
C GLU A 270 12.89 28.50 -15.35
N LYS A 271 13.72 28.24 -14.34
CA LYS A 271 14.23 26.91 -14.02
C LYS A 271 13.08 25.98 -13.56
N GLU A 272 12.19 26.46 -12.72
CA GLU A 272 11.02 25.72 -12.25
C GLU A 272 10.03 25.48 -13.38
N LYS A 273 9.78 26.47 -14.28
CA LYS A 273 8.92 26.26 -15.45
C LYS A 273 9.37 25.09 -16.30
N LYS A 274 10.69 24.95 -16.55
CA LYS A 274 11.26 23.79 -17.26
C LYS A 274 11.00 22.47 -16.53
N TYR A 275 11.14 22.47 -15.21
CA TYR A 275 10.89 21.27 -14.38
C TYR A 275 9.41 20.89 -14.35
N LEU A 276 8.51 21.86 -14.32
CA LEU A 276 7.05 21.65 -14.24
C LEU A 276 6.48 21.08 -15.54
N LYS A 277 7.11 21.31 -16.67
CA LYS A 277 6.72 20.71 -17.95
C LYS A 277 7.00 19.19 -17.91
N ILE A 278 6.05 18.41 -18.42
CA ILE A 278 6.20 16.96 -18.57
C ILE A 278 6.65 16.70 -20.00
N SER A 279 7.78 16.02 -20.15
CA SER A 279 8.39 15.77 -21.49
C SER A 279 7.56 14.83 -22.37
N ASN A 280 6.87 13.86 -21.77
CA ASN A 280 5.96 12.96 -22.48
C ASN A 280 4.61 12.92 -21.76
N PRO A 281 3.79 13.98 -21.89
CA PRO A 281 2.49 14.06 -21.23
C PRO A 281 1.48 13.11 -21.89
N LYS A 282 0.51 12.65 -21.09
CA LYS A 282 -0.53 11.70 -21.52
C LYS A 282 -1.89 12.18 -21.05
N ILE A 283 -2.94 11.85 -21.80
CA ILE A 283 -4.31 12.03 -21.29
C ILE A 283 -4.52 11.07 -20.11
N PRO A 284 -5.11 11.55 -19.00
CA PRO A 284 -5.46 10.72 -17.85
C PRO A 284 -6.30 9.51 -18.26
N ARG A 285 -5.90 8.33 -17.81
CA ARG A 285 -6.66 7.10 -18.09
C ARG A 285 -7.67 6.85 -16.98
N LEU A 286 -8.93 6.76 -17.40
CA LEU A 286 -10.01 6.37 -16.50
C LEU A 286 -10.03 4.85 -16.32
N TYR A 287 -10.32 4.40 -15.14
CA TYR A 287 -10.69 3.02 -14.80
C TYR A 287 -11.72 3.05 -13.68
N THR A 288 -12.47 1.99 -13.54
CA THR A 288 -13.54 1.94 -12.56
C THR A 288 -13.32 0.85 -11.51
N LEU A 289 -13.93 1.05 -10.34
CA LEU A 289 -13.95 0.08 -9.26
C LEU A 289 -15.40 -0.34 -8.97
N PRO A 290 -15.69 -1.66 -8.94
CA PRO A 290 -17.05 -2.13 -8.68
C PRO A 290 -17.47 -1.88 -7.22
N LYS A 291 -18.65 -1.25 -7.04
CA LYS A 291 -19.30 -1.04 -5.74
C LYS A 291 -20.16 -2.26 -5.38
N ILE A 292 -19.52 -3.37 -5.04
CA ILE A 292 -20.20 -4.67 -4.77
C ILE A 292 -21.17 -4.63 -3.58
N HIS A 293 -21.06 -3.62 -2.72
CA HIS A 293 -21.88 -3.42 -1.54
C HIS A 293 -23.19 -2.64 -1.81
N LYS A 294 -23.41 -2.13 -3.04
CA LYS A 294 -24.61 -1.40 -3.43
C LYS A 294 -25.42 -2.19 -4.46
N PRO A 295 -26.76 -2.09 -4.41
CA PRO A 295 -27.61 -2.67 -5.45
C PRO A 295 -27.19 -2.20 -6.85
N GLY A 296 -27.34 -3.07 -7.85
CA GLY A 296 -26.94 -2.77 -9.24
C GLY A 296 -25.44 -2.73 -9.49
N LYS A 297 -24.61 -3.01 -8.45
CA LYS A 297 -23.14 -3.11 -8.57
C LYS A 297 -22.52 -1.97 -9.39
N LYS A 298 -22.95 -0.72 -9.06
CA LYS A 298 -22.48 0.51 -9.73
C LYS A 298 -20.98 0.61 -9.72
N MET A 299 -20.41 1.31 -10.70
CA MET A 299 -18.98 1.54 -10.82
C MET A 299 -18.57 2.87 -10.19
N ARG A 300 -17.35 2.97 -9.63
CA ARG A 300 -16.73 4.22 -9.18
C ARG A 300 -15.65 4.64 -10.17
N PRO A 301 -15.75 5.79 -10.83
CA PRO A 301 -14.70 6.27 -11.73
C PRO A 301 -13.47 6.72 -10.94
N ILE A 302 -12.30 6.39 -11.46
CA ILE A 302 -11.00 6.86 -10.96
C ILE A 302 -10.20 7.37 -12.15
N THR A 303 -9.89 8.65 -12.18
CA THR A 303 -9.09 9.28 -13.24
C THR A 303 -7.70 9.59 -12.70
N SER A 304 -6.70 8.82 -13.13
CA SER A 304 -5.31 9.03 -12.67
C SER A 304 -4.68 10.18 -13.44
N GLN A 305 -4.44 11.31 -12.79
CA GLN A 305 -3.81 12.49 -13.38
C GLN A 305 -2.26 12.38 -13.50
N ILE A 306 -1.67 11.29 -13.02
CA ILE A 306 -0.21 11.07 -13.14
C ILE A 306 0.19 11.11 -14.60
N ASP A 307 1.24 11.88 -14.93
CA ASP A 307 1.76 12.16 -16.27
C ASP A 307 0.82 13.01 -17.16
N SER A 308 -0.29 13.56 -16.63
CA SER A 308 -1.07 14.56 -17.36
C SER A 308 -0.31 15.89 -17.47
N PRO A 309 -0.58 16.72 -18.50
CA PRO A 309 0.15 17.98 -18.71
C PRO A 309 0.19 18.89 -17.49
N SER A 310 -0.90 18.99 -16.72
CA SER A 310 -1.03 19.84 -15.53
C SER A 310 -0.61 19.19 -14.20
N TYR A 311 -0.24 17.89 -14.16
CA TYR A 311 -0.03 17.19 -12.89
C TYR A 311 1.06 17.79 -11.99
N LYS A 312 2.25 18.07 -12.57
CA LYS A 312 3.35 18.67 -11.79
C LYS A 312 3.00 20.08 -11.31
N ILE A 313 2.28 20.84 -12.13
CA ILE A 313 1.83 22.20 -11.82
C ILE A 313 0.81 22.17 -10.67
N SER A 314 -0.19 21.27 -10.74
CA SER A 314 -1.15 21.06 -9.64
C SER A 314 -0.46 20.70 -8.32
N LYS A 315 0.57 19.83 -8.35
CA LYS A 315 1.35 19.50 -7.16
C LYS A 315 2.16 20.67 -6.63
N TRP A 316 2.74 21.46 -7.52
CA TRP A 316 3.47 22.66 -7.14
C TRP A 316 2.53 23.67 -6.51
N LEU A 317 1.38 23.94 -7.13
CA LEU A 317 0.35 24.85 -6.63
C LEU A 317 -0.13 24.44 -5.23
N LEU A 318 -0.47 23.17 -5.03
CA LEU A 318 -0.87 22.65 -3.72
C LEU A 318 0.24 22.87 -2.67
N LYS A 319 1.51 22.61 -3.03
CA LYS A 319 2.65 22.83 -2.13
C LYS A 319 2.82 24.32 -1.80
N SER A 320 2.54 25.22 -2.73
CA SER A 320 2.59 26.66 -2.52
C SER A 320 1.48 27.10 -1.57
N PHE A 321 0.26 26.60 -1.73
CA PHE A 321 -0.86 26.90 -0.83
C PHE A 321 -0.62 26.44 0.61
N TYR A 322 0.04 25.31 0.84
CA TYR A 322 0.38 24.87 2.19
C TYR A 322 1.43 25.75 2.91
N LYS A 323 2.07 26.69 2.21
CA LYS A 323 3.00 27.66 2.81
C LYS A 323 2.28 28.93 3.28
N LEU A 324 1.06 29.18 2.80
CA LEU A 324 0.24 30.33 3.16
C LEU A 324 -0.53 30.04 4.46
N GLU A 325 -1.11 31.08 5.05
CA GLU A 325 -1.98 30.95 6.21
C GLU A 325 -3.18 30.06 5.91
N LYS A 326 -3.57 29.27 6.91
CA LYS A 326 -4.71 28.38 6.77
C LYS A 326 -6.02 29.17 6.78
N PHE A 327 -6.97 28.74 5.95
CA PHE A 327 -8.34 29.24 6.07
C PHE A 327 -9.04 28.60 7.28
N GLU A 328 -10.04 29.31 7.83
CA GLU A 328 -10.89 28.81 8.91
C GLU A 328 -11.62 27.55 8.44
N THR A 329 -11.66 26.51 9.29
CA THR A 329 -12.29 25.25 8.94
C THR A 329 -12.71 24.46 10.18
N LEU A 330 -13.84 23.78 10.08
CA LEU A 330 -14.33 22.80 11.05
C LEU A 330 -13.86 21.37 10.72
N SER A 331 -13.08 21.23 9.66
CA SER A 331 -12.48 19.96 9.25
C SER A 331 -11.37 19.52 10.20
N VAL A 332 -11.39 18.26 10.57
CA VAL A 332 -10.34 17.60 11.36
C VAL A 332 -9.50 16.70 10.47
N LYS A 333 -8.19 16.60 10.77
CA LYS A 333 -7.22 15.94 9.89
C LYS A 333 -7.19 14.42 10.02
N SER A 334 -7.62 13.90 11.16
CA SER A 334 -7.53 12.47 11.46
C SER A 334 -8.57 12.03 12.47
N THR A 335 -8.81 10.72 12.54
CA THR A 335 -9.65 10.09 13.58
C THR A 335 -9.21 10.49 14.99
N TYR A 336 -7.91 10.72 15.23
CA TYR A 336 -7.42 11.12 16.56
C TYR A 336 -7.72 12.57 16.89
N ASP A 337 -7.62 13.48 15.91
CA ASP A 337 -8.03 14.88 16.07
C ASP A 337 -9.54 14.96 16.29
N PHE A 338 -10.30 14.11 15.61
CA PHE A 338 -11.74 13.98 15.82
C PHE A 338 -12.05 13.55 17.27
N ILE A 339 -11.41 12.47 17.76
CA ILE A 339 -11.57 12.00 19.14
C ILE A 339 -11.24 13.14 20.13
N ALA A 340 -10.13 13.84 19.93
CA ALA A 340 -9.74 14.95 20.79
C ALA A 340 -10.77 16.08 20.81
N ALA A 341 -11.44 16.32 19.68
CA ALA A 341 -12.42 17.40 19.53
C ALA A 341 -13.82 17.05 20.11
N VAL A 342 -14.13 15.74 20.31
CA VAL A 342 -15.49 15.34 20.72
C VAL A 342 -15.54 14.56 22.04
N LYS A 343 -14.41 14.09 22.60
CA LYS A 343 -14.37 13.25 23.81
C LYS A 343 -14.99 13.91 25.04
N ASP A 344 -14.95 15.24 25.12
CA ASP A 344 -15.43 16.02 26.28
C ASP A 344 -16.85 16.59 26.03
N VAL A 345 -17.48 16.29 24.88
CA VAL A 345 -18.83 16.73 24.57
C VAL A 345 -19.82 15.93 25.40
N LYS A 346 -20.70 16.64 26.09
CA LYS A 346 -21.81 16.05 26.86
C LYS A 346 -23.12 16.26 26.11
N LEU A 347 -23.88 15.20 25.94
CA LEU A 347 -25.20 15.23 25.31
C LEU A 347 -26.29 15.43 26.37
N GLU A 348 -27.24 16.28 26.07
CA GLU A 348 -28.50 16.42 26.82
C GLU A 348 -29.48 15.29 26.43
N LYS A 349 -30.60 15.17 27.17
CA LYS A 349 -31.55 14.07 26.95
C LYS A 349 -32.24 14.13 25.59
N ASP A 350 -32.47 15.34 25.05
CA ASP A 350 -33.09 15.61 23.77
C ASP A 350 -32.10 15.69 22.60
N GLU A 351 -30.79 15.62 22.90
CA GLU A 351 -29.71 15.63 21.88
C GLU A 351 -29.34 14.22 21.42
N ILE A 352 -28.93 14.12 20.15
CA ILE A 352 -28.50 12.87 19.53
C ILE A 352 -27.24 13.05 18.71
N LEU A 353 -26.57 11.91 18.45
CA LEU A 353 -25.45 11.82 17.51
C LEU A 353 -25.98 11.65 16.09
N VAL A 354 -25.51 12.48 15.18
CA VAL A 354 -25.94 12.48 13.77
C VAL A 354 -24.70 12.52 12.87
N SER A 355 -24.72 11.82 11.77
CA SER A 355 -23.76 12.02 10.69
C SER A 355 -24.46 12.46 9.40
N PHE A 356 -23.83 13.40 8.70
CA PHE A 356 -24.20 13.76 7.34
C PHE A 356 -23.09 13.30 6.38
N ASP A 357 -23.49 12.82 5.20
CA ASP A 357 -22.59 12.41 4.11
C ASP A 357 -22.92 13.19 2.85
N VAL A 358 -21.92 13.73 2.17
CA VAL A 358 -22.11 14.48 0.92
C VAL A 358 -22.03 13.49 -0.24
N LYS A 359 -23.12 13.40 -1.01
CA LYS A 359 -23.14 12.54 -2.20
C LYS A 359 -22.20 13.08 -3.27
N SER A 360 -21.24 12.24 -3.69
CA SER A 360 -20.33 12.54 -4.81
C SER A 360 -19.66 13.92 -4.70
N LEU A 361 -19.14 14.31 -3.54
CA LEU A 361 -18.61 15.65 -3.26
C LEU A 361 -17.80 16.26 -4.41
N TYR A 362 -16.75 15.60 -4.89
CA TYR A 362 -15.83 16.20 -5.88
C TYR A 362 -16.53 16.62 -7.20
N PRO A 363 -17.35 15.78 -7.87
CA PRO A 363 -18.08 16.21 -9.06
C PRO A 363 -19.10 17.32 -8.80
N SER A 364 -19.57 17.45 -7.56
CA SER A 364 -20.64 18.37 -7.19
C SER A 364 -20.15 19.76 -6.73
N VAL A 365 -18.83 19.94 -6.52
CA VAL A 365 -18.26 21.25 -6.09
C VAL A 365 -18.41 22.29 -7.20
N PRO A 366 -19.10 23.44 -6.99
CA PRO A 366 -19.23 24.50 -7.99
C PRO A 366 -17.91 25.25 -8.16
N LEU A 367 -17.29 25.07 -9.34
CA LEU A 367 -15.92 25.57 -9.61
C LEU A 367 -15.81 27.06 -9.57
N GLU A 368 -16.75 27.79 -10.16
CA GLU A 368 -16.70 29.25 -10.22
C GLU A 368 -16.71 29.88 -8.83
N LYS A 369 -17.67 29.45 -8.00
CA LYS A 369 -17.78 29.88 -6.60
C LYS A 369 -16.52 29.52 -5.80
N THR A 370 -15.98 28.32 -6.03
CA THR A 370 -14.75 27.87 -5.36
C THR A 370 -13.52 28.70 -5.76
N LEU A 371 -13.40 29.09 -7.02
CA LEU A 371 -12.31 29.98 -7.47
C LEU A 371 -12.47 31.41 -6.93
N GLN A 372 -13.69 31.89 -6.74
CA GLN A 372 -13.95 33.18 -6.06
C GLN A 372 -13.54 33.09 -4.57
N LEU A 373 -13.83 31.98 -3.88
CA LEU A 373 -13.36 31.76 -2.50
C LEU A 373 -11.84 31.69 -2.44
N LEU A 374 -11.21 31.02 -3.40
CA LEU A 374 -9.76 30.95 -3.52
C LEU A 374 -9.15 32.37 -3.68
N LYS A 375 -9.76 33.20 -4.52
CA LYS A 375 -9.33 34.62 -4.71
C LYS A 375 -9.38 35.37 -3.40
N LYS A 376 -10.53 35.36 -2.70
CA LYS A 376 -10.71 36.02 -1.40
C LYS A 376 -9.69 35.55 -0.35
N TRP A 377 -9.40 34.25 -0.33
CA TRP A 377 -8.41 33.68 0.60
C TRP A 377 -6.99 34.12 0.27
N LEU A 378 -6.61 34.21 -1.02
CA LEU A 378 -5.31 34.69 -1.45
C LEU A 378 -5.14 36.17 -1.11
N GLU A 379 -6.17 36.99 -1.34
CA GLU A 379 -6.19 38.42 -0.97
C GLU A 379 -6.06 38.62 0.55
N LYS A 380 -6.71 37.76 1.36
CA LYS A 380 -6.56 37.78 2.82
C LYS A 380 -5.15 37.46 3.30
N ASN A 381 -4.36 36.74 2.51
CA ASN A 381 -2.94 36.45 2.79
C ASN A 381 -2.01 37.62 2.39
N GLU A 382 -2.55 38.81 2.15
CA GLU A 382 -1.79 40.03 1.85
C GLU A 382 -0.87 39.92 0.61
N LEU A 383 -1.24 39.05 -0.33
CA LEU A 383 -0.50 38.92 -1.58
C LEU A 383 -0.82 40.04 -2.55
N GLU A 384 0.19 40.49 -3.29
CA GLU A 384 0.03 41.49 -4.37
C GLU A 384 -1.00 41.00 -5.40
N LYS A 385 -1.79 41.92 -5.95
CA LYS A 385 -2.86 41.62 -6.91
C LYS A 385 -2.39 40.83 -8.12
N GLU A 386 -1.19 41.10 -8.61
CA GLU A 386 -0.55 40.39 -9.72
C GLU A 386 -0.24 38.95 -9.35
N VAL A 387 0.28 38.68 -8.15
CA VAL A 387 0.57 37.37 -7.59
C VAL A 387 -0.72 36.55 -7.43
N VAL A 388 -1.79 37.18 -6.90
CA VAL A 388 -3.12 36.54 -6.78
C VAL A 388 -3.62 36.15 -8.17
N ASN A 389 -3.51 37.00 -9.17
CA ASN A 389 -3.95 36.69 -10.53
C ASN A 389 -3.15 35.52 -11.15
N GLU A 390 -1.84 35.45 -10.91
CA GLU A 390 -1.02 34.34 -11.38
C GLU A 390 -1.44 32.99 -10.73
N PHE A 391 -1.68 32.99 -9.43
CA PHE A 391 -2.20 31.79 -8.73
C PHE A 391 -3.56 31.33 -9.27
N LEU A 392 -4.47 32.28 -9.52
CA LEU A 392 -5.79 32.01 -10.07
C LEU A 392 -5.71 31.43 -11.50
N ARG A 393 -4.84 31.99 -12.36
CA ARG A 393 -4.61 31.41 -13.71
C ARG A 393 -4.15 29.96 -13.66
N ILE A 394 -3.23 29.63 -12.74
CA ILE A 394 -2.76 28.26 -12.56
C ILE A 394 -3.88 27.37 -12.02
N ALA A 395 -4.63 27.84 -11.02
CA ALA A 395 -5.74 27.09 -10.46
C ALA A 395 -6.82 26.79 -11.51
N THR A 396 -7.19 27.77 -12.32
CA THR A 396 -8.13 27.65 -13.44
C THR A 396 -7.62 26.64 -14.47
N LEU A 397 -6.36 26.73 -14.90
CA LEU A 397 -5.76 25.74 -15.79
C LEU A 397 -5.90 24.32 -15.23
N CYS A 398 -5.52 24.12 -13.95
CA CYS A 398 -5.54 22.81 -13.32
C CYS A 398 -6.95 22.22 -13.17
N THR A 399 -7.95 23.07 -12.93
CA THR A 399 -9.35 22.65 -12.73
C THR A 399 -10.10 22.46 -14.05
N GLN A 400 -9.69 23.09 -15.14
CA GLN A 400 -10.29 22.94 -16.47
C GLN A 400 -9.80 21.72 -17.24
N GLN A 401 -8.61 21.16 -16.90
CA GLN A 401 -8.09 19.96 -17.57
C GLN A 401 -8.73 18.68 -17.01
N LYS A 402 -10.04 18.52 -17.23
CA LYS A 402 -10.88 17.40 -16.73
C LYS A 402 -11.05 16.28 -17.74
N TYR A 403 -10.11 16.10 -18.64
CA TYR A 403 -10.16 15.09 -19.71
C TYR A 403 -9.73 13.72 -19.20
N SER A 404 -10.33 12.68 -19.79
CA SER A 404 -9.95 11.29 -19.54
C SER A 404 -10.09 10.44 -20.80
N GLN A 405 -9.40 9.28 -20.82
CA GLN A 405 -9.49 8.29 -21.88
C GLN A 405 -9.98 6.96 -21.29
N PHE A 406 -10.93 6.32 -21.99
CA PHE A 406 -11.41 4.98 -21.69
C PHE A 406 -11.85 4.27 -22.98
N ASN A 407 -11.45 3.02 -23.16
CA ASN A 407 -11.78 2.16 -24.31
C ASN A 407 -11.53 2.85 -25.67
N GLY A 408 -10.40 3.57 -25.80
CA GLY A 408 -10.02 4.30 -27.01
C GLY A 408 -10.74 5.63 -27.23
N LYS A 409 -11.79 5.93 -26.48
CA LYS A 409 -12.56 7.17 -26.56
C LYS A 409 -12.08 8.21 -25.55
N PHE A 410 -12.34 9.48 -25.81
CA PHE A 410 -12.00 10.60 -24.93
C PHE A 410 -13.25 11.20 -24.31
N TYR A 411 -13.17 11.55 -23.04
CA TYR A 411 -14.27 12.11 -22.26
C TYR A 411 -13.83 13.38 -21.54
N LEU A 412 -14.74 14.33 -21.46
CA LEU A 412 -14.63 15.51 -20.61
C LEU A 412 -15.60 15.34 -19.43
N GLN A 413 -15.13 15.50 -18.20
CA GLN A 413 -16.03 15.68 -17.05
C GLN A 413 -16.56 17.12 -17.09
N ASN A 414 -17.89 17.30 -17.13
CA ASN A 414 -18.50 18.61 -17.36
C ASN A 414 -18.31 19.53 -16.15
N ASP A 415 -18.66 19.06 -14.95
CA ASP A 415 -18.69 19.88 -13.74
C ASP A 415 -17.73 19.37 -12.66
N GLY A 416 -17.62 20.17 -11.61
CA GLY A 416 -16.90 19.84 -10.39
C GLY A 416 -15.41 19.62 -10.53
N LEU A 417 -14.86 18.94 -9.55
CA LEU A 417 -13.44 18.60 -9.40
C LEU A 417 -13.19 17.14 -9.78
N THR A 418 -12.08 16.83 -10.44
CA THR A 418 -11.72 15.46 -10.78
C THR A 418 -11.08 14.73 -9.60
N MET A 419 -11.55 13.49 -9.32
CA MET A 419 -10.87 12.60 -8.37
C MET A 419 -9.51 12.19 -8.93
N GLY A 420 -8.42 12.64 -8.29
CA GLY A 420 -7.05 12.33 -8.69
C GLY A 420 -6.22 13.54 -9.15
N ASN A 421 -6.82 14.71 -9.29
CA ASN A 421 -6.08 15.96 -9.39
C ASN A 421 -5.58 16.36 -8.00
N PRO A 422 -4.27 16.68 -7.84
CA PRO A 422 -3.70 17.02 -6.53
C PRO A 422 -4.37 18.17 -5.80
N ILE A 423 -4.91 19.16 -6.51
CA ILE A 423 -5.53 20.34 -5.90
C ILE A 423 -7.00 20.14 -5.50
N SER A 424 -7.65 19.07 -5.99
CA SER A 424 -9.10 18.87 -5.79
C SER A 424 -9.50 18.78 -4.33
N GLU A 425 -8.72 18.08 -3.50
CA GLU A 425 -9.00 17.95 -2.07
C GLU A 425 -8.93 19.31 -1.35
N PHE A 426 -7.93 20.14 -1.69
CA PHE A 426 -7.78 21.47 -1.10
C PHE A 426 -8.96 22.38 -1.45
N LEU A 427 -9.35 22.41 -2.73
CA LEU A 427 -10.47 23.24 -3.19
C LEU A 427 -11.82 22.77 -2.64
N ALA A 428 -12.06 21.45 -2.62
CA ALA A 428 -13.27 20.89 -2.02
C ALA A 428 -13.34 21.21 -0.51
N ASN A 429 -12.20 21.12 0.20
CA ASN A 429 -12.15 21.47 1.61
C ASN A 429 -12.42 22.97 1.84
N MET A 430 -11.90 23.86 0.99
CA MET A 430 -12.15 25.30 1.07
C MET A 430 -13.65 25.60 0.87
N PHE A 431 -14.27 25.04 -0.17
CA PHE A 431 -15.69 25.20 -0.45
C PHE A 431 -16.56 24.73 0.71
N MET A 432 -16.32 23.50 1.19
CA MET A 432 -17.07 22.95 2.32
C MET A 432 -16.88 23.75 3.61
N SER A 433 -15.69 24.30 3.83
CA SER A 433 -15.45 25.12 5.02
C SER A 433 -16.20 26.43 4.99
N ASP A 434 -16.31 27.09 3.84
CA ASP A 434 -17.14 28.30 3.70
C ASP A 434 -18.63 28.00 3.97
N LEU A 435 -19.13 26.91 3.39
CA LEU A 435 -20.50 26.46 3.58
C LEU A 435 -20.81 26.17 5.06
N GLU A 436 -19.93 25.41 5.73
CA GLU A 436 -20.08 25.01 7.14
C GLU A 436 -20.07 26.19 8.09
N ILE A 437 -19.14 27.11 7.90
CA ILE A 437 -19.01 28.31 8.74
C ILE A 437 -20.27 29.17 8.61
N ASN A 438 -20.74 29.38 7.39
CA ASN A 438 -21.93 30.17 7.13
C ASN A 438 -23.18 29.54 7.78
N VAL A 439 -23.35 28.22 7.68
CA VAL A 439 -24.46 27.50 8.32
C VAL A 439 -24.42 27.59 9.84
N ASN A 440 -23.24 27.31 10.42
CA ASN A 440 -23.10 27.32 11.87
C ASN A 440 -23.32 28.72 12.47
N ARG A 441 -22.89 29.78 11.75
CA ARG A 441 -23.11 31.17 12.18
C ARG A 441 -24.58 31.62 12.06
N LYS A 442 -25.26 31.16 11.00
CA LYS A 442 -26.64 31.63 10.69
C LYS A 442 -27.73 30.93 11.49
N TYR A 443 -27.59 29.61 11.69
CA TYR A 443 -28.73 28.81 12.20
C TYR A 443 -28.55 28.29 13.62
N ASN A 444 -27.36 28.25 14.19
CA ASN A 444 -27.03 27.77 15.56
C ASN A 444 -27.75 26.44 15.94
N LEU A 445 -27.83 25.51 14.96
CA LEU A 445 -28.55 24.23 15.13
C LEU A 445 -27.66 23.14 15.72
N PHE A 446 -26.34 23.31 15.63
CA PHE A 446 -25.38 22.28 15.94
C PHE A 446 -24.58 22.61 17.19
N LYS A 447 -24.67 21.80 18.23
CA LYS A 447 -23.84 21.91 19.43
C LYS A 447 -22.37 21.55 19.12
N SER A 448 -22.17 20.58 18.24
CA SER A 448 -20.85 20.20 17.73
C SER A 448 -20.94 19.85 16.24
N TRP A 449 -19.96 20.32 15.47
CA TRP A 449 -19.80 20.02 14.06
C TRP A 449 -18.35 19.67 13.77
N ARG A 450 -18.09 18.50 13.20
CA ARG A 450 -16.74 18.07 12.79
C ARG A 450 -16.81 17.33 11.47
N ARG A 451 -15.99 17.73 10.52
CA ARG A 451 -15.94 17.10 9.19
C ARG A 451 -14.62 16.40 8.91
N VAL A 452 -14.69 15.28 8.19
CA VAL A 452 -13.56 14.58 7.58
C VAL A 452 -13.88 14.33 6.11
N VAL A 453 -13.39 15.19 5.23
CA VAL A 453 -13.64 15.20 3.77
C VAL A 453 -15.15 15.35 3.45
N ASP A 454 -15.86 14.28 3.18
CA ASP A 454 -17.29 14.17 2.87
C ASP A 454 -18.14 13.75 4.07
N ASP A 455 -17.56 13.08 5.05
CA ASP A 455 -18.24 12.61 6.26
C ASP A 455 -18.28 13.72 7.34
N ILE A 456 -19.47 14.06 7.85
CA ILE A 456 -19.69 15.09 8.87
C ILE A 456 -20.32 14.45 10.11
N PHE A 457 -19.78 14.76 11.27
CA PHE A 457 -20.32 14.37 12.58
C PHE A 457 -20.92 15.59 13.28
N CYS A 458 -22.12 15.43 13.84
CA CYS A 458 -22.80 16.47 14.57
C CYS A 458 -23.40 15.94 15.88
N VAL A 459 -23.54 16.87 16.86
CA VAL A 459 -24.40 16.72 18.04
C VAL A 459 -25.45 17.81 17.95
N MET A 460 -26.73 17.43 18.01
CA MET A 460 -27.85 18.35 17.86
C MET A 460 -29.11 17.79 18.48
N LYS A 461 -30.14 18.64 18.67
CA LYS A 461 -31.47 18.20 19.14
C LYS A 461 -32.14 17.32 18.10
N ARG A 462 -32.74 16.22 18.53
CA ARG A 462 -33.46 15.27 17.68
C ARG A 462 -34.58 15.94 16.86
N SER A 463 -35.30 16.91 17.45
CA SER A 463 -36.34 17.67 16.76
C SER A 463 -35.89 18.41 15.52
N ASN A 464 -34.61 18.84 15.51
CA ASN A 464 -34.03 19.74 14.49
C ASN A 464 -33.41 19.00 13.32
N VAL A 465 -33.24 17.67 13.37
CA VAL A 465 -32.51 16.89 12.34
C VAL A 465 -33.14 17.05 10.95
N ARG A 466 -34.46 16.95 10.84
CA ARG A 466 -35.15 17.09 9.55
C ARG A 466 -35.02 18.49 8.97
N GLU A 467 -35.10 19.50 9.82
CA GLU A 467 -34.93 20.91 9.44
C GLU A 467 -33.51 21.19 9.00
N ALA A 468 -32.51 20.72 9.76
CA ALA A 468 -31.11 20.85 9.41
C ALA A 468 -30.80 20.22 8.04
N LEU A 469 -31.32 19.01 7.76
CA LEU A 469 -31.12 18.37 6.45
C LEU A 469 -31.75 19.18 5.31
N LYS A 470 -32.95 19.76 5.52
CA LYS A 470 -33.58 20.64 4.53
C LYS A 470 -32.76 21.89 4.30
N ILE A 471 -32.28 22.55 5.35
CA ILE A 471 -31.42 23.73 5.26
C ILE A 471 -30.14 23.39 4.50
N LEU A 472 -29.42 22.31 4.86
CA LEU A 472 -28.20 21.90 4.22
C LEU A 472 -28.40 21.66 2.71
N ASN A 473 -29.49 21.01 2.31
CA ASN A 473 -29.82 20.74 0.92
C ASN A 473 -30.35 21.97 0.14
N SER A 474 -30.67 23.07 0.83
CA SER A 474 -31.08 24.32 0.19
C SER A 474 -29.93 25.32 -0.05
N LEU A 475 -28.73 25.05 0.48
CA LEU A 475 -27.61 25.98 0.42
C LEU A 475 -26.93 26.06 -0.94
N GLU A 476 -26.86 24.91 -1.61
CA GLU A 476 -26.20 24.78 -2.90
C GLU A 476 -26.87 23.67 -3.71
N GLU A 477 -27.39 24.02 -4.89
CA GLU A 477 -28.17 23.10 -5.73
C GLU A 477 -27.38 21.85 -6.17
N THR A 478 -26.06 22.01 -6.30
CA THR A 478 -25.17 20.92 -6.75
C THR A 478 -24.77 19.97 -5.62
N ILE A 479 -25.01 20.32 -4.35
CA ILE A 479 -24.57 19.55 -3.18
C ILE A 479 -25.77 18.87 -2.52
N GLU A 480 -25.74 17.56 -2.42
CA GLU A 480 -26.77 16.77 -1.76
C GLU A 480 -26.22 16.08 -0.51
N PHE A 481 -26.85 16.38 0.65
CA PHE A 481 -26.54 15.75 1.92
C PHE A 481 -27.51 14.61 2.21
N THR A 482 -26.99 13.53 2.78
CA THR A 482 -27.75 12.46 3.40
C THR A 482 -27.48 12.44 4.90
N CYS A 483 -28.42 11.90 5.69
CA CYS A 483 -28.35 11.89 7.13
C CYS A 483 -28.46 10.46 7.67
N GLU A 484 -27.65 10.13 8.69
CA GLU A 484 -27.75 8.93 9.49
C GLU A 484 -27.79 9.32 10.98
N GLU A 485 -28.87 8.92 11.68
CA GLU A 485 -29.02 9.12 13.11
C GLU A 485 -28.44 7.93 13.90
N GLU A 486 -28.03 8.18 15.14
CA GLU A 486 -27.65 7.10 16.06
C GLU A 486 -28.77 6.08 16.23
N LYS A 487 -28.40 4.80 16.34
CA LYS A 487 -29.29 3.69 16.68
C LYS A 487 -28.85 3.12 18.03
N ASP A 488 -29.77 3.06 18.98
CA ASP A 488 -29.51 2.58 20.35
C ASP A 488 -28.29 3.27 20.99
N GLY A 489 -28.15 4.58 20.78
CA GLY A 489 -27.07 5.39 21.30
C GLY A 489 -25.70 5.12 20.62
N ILE A 490 -25.69 4.47 19.45
CA ILE A 490 -24.46 4.14 18.69
C ILE A 490 -24.52 4.76 17.31
N LEU A 491 -23.48 5.51 16.94
CA LEU A 491 -23.27 6.05 15.59
C LEU A 491 -21.93 5.54 15.04
N PRO A 492 -21.94 4.79 13.92
CA PRO A 492 -20.71 4.50 13.19
C PRO A 492 -20.19 5.75 12.46
N PHE A 493 -18.98 6.19 12.76
CA PHE A 493 -18.37 7.32 12.06
C PHE A 493 -16.89 7.05 11.80
N LEU A 494 -16.43 7.20 10.57
CA LEU A 494 -15.08 6.83 10.11
C LEU A 494 -14.80 5.33 10.39
N ASP A 495 -13.80 5.07 11.23
CA ASP A 495 -13.43 3.73 11.71
C ASP A 495 -13.71 3.54 13.21
N LEU A 496 -14.64 4.34 13.76
CA LEU A 496 -15.11 4.33 15.14
C LEU A 496 -16.60 3.98 15.24
N LYS A 497 -16.98 3.35 16.35
CA LYS A 497 -18.34 3.39 16.88
C LYS A 497 -18.34 4.43 17.99
N ILE A 498 -19.13 5.47 17.82
CA ILE A 498 -19.34 6.51 18.81
C ILE A 498 -20.53 6.06 19.64
N ILE A 499 -20.37 5.97 20.95
CA ILE A 499 -21.34 5.37 21.86
C ILE A 499 -21.68 6.41 22.91
N ARG A 500 -22.99 6.73 23.02
CA ARG A 500 -23.51 7.54 24.11
C ARG A 500 -23.51 6.70 25.38
N ASN A 501 -22.84 7.14 26.43
CA ASN A 501 -22.88 6.48 27.73
C ASN A 501 -24.04 7.02 28.60
N GLU A 502 -24.37 6.30 29.70
CA GLU A 502 -25.46 6.63 30.62
C GLU A 502 -25.34 8.02 31.26
N LYS A 503 -24.15 8.58 31.34
CA LYS A 503 -23.86 9.91 31.90
C LYS A 503 -23.93 11.04 30.85
N GLY A 504 -24.40 10.74 29.63
CA GLY A 504 -24.46 11.69 28.51
C GLY A 504 -23.09 11.97 27.87
N GLY A 505 -22.02 11.28 28.25
CA GLY A 505 -20.70 11.39 27.62
C GLY A 505 -20.57 10.50 26.39
N ILE A 506 -19.42 10.60 25.73
CA ILE A 506 -19.08 9.86 24.50
C ILE A 506 -17.99 8.83 24.79
N ASP A 507 -18.31 7.56 24.56
CA ASP A 507 -17.36 6.46 24.53
C ASP A 507 -17.04 6.05 23.09
N PHE A 508 -15.92 5.34 22.91
CA PHE A 508 -15.48 4.89 21.60
C PHE A 508 -15.28 3.38 21.56
N ASP A 509 -15.54 2.80 20.37
CA ASP A 509 -15.10 1.45 20.01
C ASP A 509 -14.63 1.47 18.54
N ILE A 510 -13.91 0.44 18.10
CA ILE A 510 -13.42 0.34 16.73
C ILE A 510 -14.52 -0.21 15.82
N HIS A 511 -14.91 0.58 14.83
CA HIS A 511 -15.84 0.17 13.78
C HIS A 511 -15.09 -0.50 12.62
N ARG A 512 -15.69 -1.56 12.09
CA ARG A 512 -15.27 -2.20 10.82
C ARG A 512 -16.50 -2.39 9.96
N LYS A 513 -16.45 -1.85 8.74
CA LYS A 513 -17.53 -2.04 7.77
C LYS A 513 -17.68 -3.54 7.49
N GLU A 514 -18.88 -4.04 7.38
CA GLU A 514 -19.20 -5.46 7.10
C GLU A 514 -18.54 -5.97 5.81
N THR A 515 -18.39 -5.07 4.84
CA THR A 515 -17.71 -5.34 3.58
C THR A 515 -16.21 -5.56 3.72
N HIS A 516 -15.63 -5.25 4.89
CA HIS A 516 -14.18 -5.33 5.09
C HIS A 516 -13.73 -6.78 5.25
N VAL A 517 -12.86 -7.23 4.34
CA VAL A 517 -12.19 -8.52 4.46
C VAL A 517 -10.82 -8.34 5.11
N ASN A 518 -10.47 -9.26 6.02
CA ASN A 518 -9.22 -9.24 6.77
C ASN A 518 -8.02 -9.75 5.93
N SER A 519 -8.04 -9.48 4.62
CA SER A 519 -6.97 -9.84 3.68
C SER A 519 -5.88 -8.77 3.66
N TYR A 520 -4.72 -9.11 4.20
CA TYR A 520 -3.52 -8.28 4.22
C TYR A 520 -2.37 -8.98 3.49
N ILE A 521 -1.25 -8.29 3.29
CA ILE A 521 -0.07 -8.87 2.66
C ILE A 521 0.40 -10.08 3.49
N ASN A 522 0.37 -11.27 2.90
CA ASN A 522 0.73 -12.51 3.58
C ASN A 522 2.19 -12.50 4.04
N LYS A 523 2.47 -13.10 5.19
CA LYS A 523 3.82 -13.23 5.77
C LYS A 523 4.82 -13.84 4.79
N ASN A 524 4.39 -14.81 3.99
CA ASN A 524 5.23 -15.53 3.04
C ASN A 524 5.39 -14.82 1.68
N SER A 525 4.78 -13.64 1.51
CA SER A 525 4.95 -12.80 0.33
C SER A 525 6.39 -12.30 0.20
N TYR A 526 6.83 -12.03 -1.03
CA TYR A 526 8.13 -11.41 -1.33
C TYR A 526 8.15 -9.89 -1.14
N ASN A 527 7.14 -9.32 -0.51
CA ASN A 527 7.15 -7.90 -0.14
C ASN A 527 8.22 -7.57 0.92
N PRO A 528 8.72 -6.33 0.97
CA PRO A 528 9.58 -5.86 2.05
C PRO A 528 8.95 -6.10 3.42
N PRO A 529 9.75 -6.42 4.46
CA PRO A 529 9.21 -6.60 5.81
C PRO A 529 8.38 -5.42 6.31
N ALA A 530 8.81 -4.18 6.03
CA ALA A 530 8.06 -2.97 6.40
C ALA A 530 6.63 -2.97 5.81
N HIS A 531 6.46 -3.35 4.53
CA HIS A 531 5.16 -3.42 3.89
C HIS A 531 4.27 -4.53 4.48
N LYS A 532 4.85 -5.69 4.82
CA LYS A 532 4.12 -6.80 5.43
C LYS A 532 3.54 -6.44 6.79
N TYR A 533 4.31 -5.71 7.60
CA TYR A 533 3.90 -5.33 8.95
C TYR A 533 3.15 -3.99 9.02
N ALA A 534 3.05 -3.23 7.91
CA ALA A 534 2.43 -1.92 7.91
C ALA A 534 0.97 -1.95 8.40
N SER A 535 0.17 -2.90 7.91
CA SER A 535 -1.23 -3.04 8.31
C SER A 535 -1.37 -3.37 9.80
N PHE A 536 -0.54 -4.30 10.32
CA PHE A 536 -0.55 -4.62 11.74
C PHE A 536 -0.05 -3.48 12.62
N ASN A 537 0.93 -2.72 12.15
CA ASN A 537 1.35 -1.49 12.81
C ASN A 537 0.22 -0.46 12.90
N SER A 538 -0.62 -0.34 11.85
CA SER A 538 -1.79 0.52 11.85
C SER A 538 -2.88 0.03 12.80
N LEU A 539 -3.23 -1.28 12.76
CA LEU A 539 -4.22 -1.87 13.67
C LEU A 539 -3.82 -1.72 15.15
N ILE A 540 -2.57 -2.03 15.49
CA ILE A 540 -2.04 -1.89 16.85
C ILE A 540 -2.00 -0.41 17.26
N HIS A 541 -1.64 0.49 16.34
CA HIS A 541 -1.64 1.93 16.62
C HIS A 541 -3.03 2.42 16.97
N ARG A 542 -4.04 2.03 16.19
CA ARG A 542 -5.44 2.39 16.43
C ARG A 542 -5.90 1.85 17.79
N MET A 543 -5.69 0.57 18.09
CA MET A 543 -6.02 -0.03 19.38
C MET A 543 -5.41 0.70 20.58
N LEU A 544 -4.17 1.21 20.44
CA LEU A 544 -3.46 1.88 21.55
C LEU A 544 -3.80 3.36 21.70
N ASN A 545 -4.31 4.03 20.66
CA ASN A 545 -4.53 5.49 20.66
C ASN A 545 -6.02 5.88 20.62
N VAL A 546 -6.93 4.95 20.36
CA VAL A 546 -8.36 5.17 20.61
C VAL A 546 -8.62 4.92 22.09
N PRO A 547 -9.36 5.79 22.78
CA PRO A 547 -9.68 5.63 24.22
C PRO A 547 -10.72 4.51 24.42
N LEU A 548 -10.24 3.28 24.35
CA LEU A 548 -11.03 2.06 24.56
C LEU A 548 -11.01 1.67 26.03
N THR A 549 -12.14 1.11 26.53
CA THR A 549 -12.13 0.39 27.81
C THR A 549 -11.18 -0.81 27.72
N GLU A 550 -10.64 -1.29 28.85
CA GLU A 550 -9.70 -2.43 28.85
C GLU A 550 -10.35 -3.69 28.24
N GLU A 551 -11.63 -3.89 28.44
CA GLU A 551 -12.36 -5.02 27.82
C GLU A 551 -12.41 -4.90 26.29
N ARG A 552 -12.75 -3.70 25.76
CA ARG A 552 -12.78 -3.42 24.29
C ARG A 552 -11.39 -3.54 23.70
N LYS A 553 -10.37 -3.09 24.40
CA LYS A 553 -8.97 -3.18 23.98
C LYS A 553 -8.47 -4.63 23.91
N GLU A 554 -8.82 -5.47 24.90
CA GLU A 554 -8.45 -6.89 24.88
C GLU A 554 -9.22 -7.67 23.80
N ARG A 555 -10.50 -7.34 23.56
CA ARG A 555 -11.29 -7.88 22.45
C ARG A 555 -10.66 -7.53 21.10
N GLU A 556 -10.25 -6.28 20.92
CA GLU A 556 -9.56 -5.84 19.70
C GLU A 556 -8.21 -6.52 19.52
N TRP A 557 -7.45 -6.72 20.60
CA TRP A 557 -6.18 -7.42 20.55
C TRP A 557 -6.35 -8.89 20.11
N ARG A 558 -7.32 -9.60 20.65
CA ARG A 558 -7.65 -10.98 20.23
C ARG A 558 -7.97 -11.02 18.73
N ARG A 559 -8.76 -10.07 18.24
CA ARG A 559 -9.09 -9.96 16.81
C ARG A 559 -7.86 -9.67 15.94
N ILE A 560 -6.94 -8.82 16.37
CA ILE A 560 -5.67 -8.58 15.66
C ILE A 560 -4.83 -9.86 15.57
N LEU A 561 -4.80 -10.67 16.62
CA LEU A 561 -4.10 -11.96 16.61
C LEU A 561 -4.74 -12.96 15.61
N GLU A 562 -6.06 -13.03 15.55
CA GLU A 562 -6.81 -13.86 14.58
C GLU A 562 -6.51 -13.44 13.13
N ILE A 563 -6.57 -12.13 12.86
CA ILE A 563 -6.20 -11.56 11.56
C ILE A 563 -4.74 -11.92 11.23
N GLY A 564 -3.86 -11.86 12.20
CA GLY A 564 -2.47 -12.26 12.04
C GLY A 564 -2.30 -13.70 11.64
N ARG A 565 -3.01 -14.61 12.33
CA ARG A 565 -3.00 -16.07 12.04
C ARG A 565 -3.51 -16.35 10.62
N SER A 566 -4.63 -15.75 10.21
CA SER A 566 -5.21 -15.93 8.87
C SER A 566 -4.30 -15.41 7.74
N ASN A 567 -3.43 -14.43 8.01
CA ASN A 567 -2.44 -13.91 7.07
C ASN A 567 -1.03 -14.53 7.24
N GLY A 568 -0.90 -15.62 8.02
CA GLY A 568 0.33 -16.39 8.19
C GLY A 568 1.38 -15.75 9.12
N PHE A 569 0.99 -14.79 9.97
CA PHE A 569 1.89 -14.17 10.94
C PHE A 569 1.88 -14.94 12.26
N PRO A 570 3.06 -15.28 12.80
CA PRO A 570 3.13 -15.85 14.13
C PRO A 570 2.83 -14.76 15.18
N GLU A 571 2.06 -15.13 16.21
CA GLU A 571 1.63 -14.19 17.26
C GLU A 571 2.79 -13.46 17.91
N ARG A 572 3.94 -14.13 18.12
CA ARG A 572 5.15 -13.51 18.68
C ARG A 572 5.59 -12.24 17.95
N ASP A 573 5.41 -12.21 16.61
CA ASP A 573 5.76 -11.05 15.82
C ASP A 573 4.83 -9.88 16.15
N LEU A 574 3.53 -10.16 16.35
CA LEU A 574 2.53 -9.16 16.72
C LEU A 574 2.72 -8.66 18.15
N TYR A 575 3.01 -9.56 19.11
CA TYR A 575 3.39 -9.17 20.48
C TYR A 575 4.63 -8.27 20.51
N ARG A 576 5.63 -8.56 19.65
CA ARG A 576 6.83 -7.72 19.53
C ARG A 576 6.50 -6.34 18.98
N LEU A 577 5.59 -6.25 17.99
CA LEU A 577 5.13 -4.96 17.44
C LEU A 577 4.36 -4.16 18.48
N ARG A 578 3.45 -4.79 19.23
CA ARG A 578 2.68 -4.16 20.30
C ARG A 578 3.61 -3.56 21.34
N ARG A 579 4.53 -4.33 21.92
CA ARG A 579 5.51 -3.85 22.92
C ARG A 579 6.36 -2.68 22.40
N LYS A 580 6.82 -2.76 21.14
CA LYS A 580 7.59 -1.68 20.54
C LYS A 580 6.78 -0.39 20.41
N LYS A 581 5.49 -0.48 20.14
CA LYS A 581 4.60 0.69 20.03
C LYS A 581 4.25 1.26 21.43
N GLU A 582 3.92 0.41 22.38
CA GLU A 582 3.67 0.80 23.77
C GLU A 582 4.89 1.54 24.35
N TYR A 583 6.09 1.01 24.15
CA TYR A 583 7.34 1.67 24.56
C TYR A 583 7.53 3.05 23.92
N ARG A 584 7.24 3.18 22.62
CA ARG A 584 7.34 4.46 21.91
C ARG A 584 6.30 5.48 22.40
N ASN A 585 5.09 5.05 22.71
CA ASN A 585 4.07 5.93 23.27
C ASN A 585 4.50 6.44 24.65
N LYS A 586 4.99 5.56 25.54
CA LYS A 586 5.52 5.95 26.86
C LYS A 586 6.67 6.97 26.75
N ILE A 587 7.61 6.77 25.81
CA ILE A 587 8.69 7.76 25.61
C ILE A 587 8.14 9.10 25.17
N LYS A 588 7.13 9.13 24.28
CA LYS A 588 6.52 10.40 23.84
C LYS A 588 5.79 11.14 24.95
N GLU A 589 5.18 10.41 25.89
CA GLU A 589 4.52 10.99 27.07
C GLU A 589 5.53 11.58 28.06
N ILE A 590 6.74 10.99 28.17
CA ILE A 590 7.79 11.42 29.09
C ILE A 590 8.66 12.53 28.46
N SER A 591 8.85 12.50 27.13
CA SER A 591 9.69 13.50 26.44
C SER A 591 8.90 14.78 26.18
N THR A 592 9.03 15.76 27.05
CA THR A 592 8.68 17.18 26.83
C THR A 592 9.67 17.90 25.93
N LEU A 593 10.63 17.19 25.34
CA LEU A 593 11.65 17.73 24.46
C LEU A 593 11.00 18.19 23.14
N GLU A 594 11.31 19.43 22.79
CA GLU A 594 10.99 20.01 21.47
C GLU A 594 11.36 19.05 20.35
N PRO A 595 10.58 19.01 19.25
CA PRO A 595 10.91 18.15 18.12
C PRO A 595 12.29 18.54 17.61
N ILE A 596 13.27 17.65 17.78
CA ILE A 596 14.59 17.77 17.15
C ILE A 596 14.31 18.02 15.68
N GLU A 597 14.84 19.13 15.14
CA GLU A 597 14.76 19.44 13.70
C GLU A 597 15.15 18.19 12.92
N LYS A 598 14.17 17.64 12.23
CA LYS A 598 14.42 16.49 11.37
C LYS A 598 15.21 17.01 10.18
N ASN A 599 16.50 16.76 10.15
CA ASN A 599 17.23 16.79 8.90
C ASN A 599 16.39 16.10 7.84
N GLU A 600 16.03 16.80 6.76
CA GLU A 600 15.21 16.23 5.70
C GLU A 600 15.94 15.04 5.06
N ASP A 601 15.53 13.84 5.46
CA ASP A 601 16.08 12.60 4.94
C ASP A 601 15.81 12.50 3.44
N THR A 602 16.84 12.45 2.63
CA THR A 602 16.71 12.26 1.18
C THR A 602 16.43 10.79 0.88
N PHE A 603 15.19 10.47 0.51
CA PHE A 603 14.80 9.12 0.13
C PHE A 603 15.05 8.85 -1.36
N ALA A 604 15.57 7.66 -1.68
CA ALA A 604 15.65 7.14 -3.04
C ALA A 604 15.03 5.74 -3.12
N THR A 605 14.21 5.51 -4.13
CA THR A 605 13.54 4.22 -4.33
C THR A 605 14.51 3.19 -4.89
N ILE A 606 14.35 1.93 -4.46
CA ILE A 606 15.09 0.78 -5.00
C ILE A 606 14.21 -0.46 -5.01
N THR A 607 14.20 -1.18 -6.08
CA THR A 607 13.48 -2.44 -6.23
C THR A 607 13.92 -3.44 -5.16
N PHE A 608 12.96 -4.03 -4.46
CA PHE A 608 13.23 -4.91 -3.32
C PHE A 608 13.74 -6.27 -3.76
N HIS A 609 14.88 -6.68 -3.21
CA HIS A 609 15.40 -8.05 -3.33
C HIS A 609 15.69 -8.63 -1.94
N PRO A 610 15.09 -9.79 -1.56
CA PRO A 610 15.16 -10.31 -0.18
C PRO A 610 16.57 -10.52 0.36
N LYS A 611 17.51 -10.93 -0.50
CA LYS A 611 18.89 -11.25 -0.12
C LYS A 611 19.84 -10.06 -0.22
N MET A 612 19.52 -9.04 -1.04
CA MET A 612 20.47 -7.97 -1.40
C MET A 612 20.05 -6.59 -0.91
N HIS A 613 18.78 -6.41 -0.51
CA HIS A 613 18.28 -5.10 -0.10
C HIS A 613 19.12 -4.44 1.01
N HIS A 614 19.64 -5.22 1.96
CA HIS A 614 20.49 -4.68 3.03
C HIS A 614 21.83 -4.14 2.50
N GLN A 615 22.38 -4.71 1.42
CA GLN A 615 23.62 -4.24 0.79
C GLN A 615 23.35 -2.91 0.07
N PHE A 616 22.27 -2.81 -0.73
CA PHE A 616 21.83 -1.54 -1.30
C PHE A 616 21.62 -0.48 -0.22
N LYS A 617 20.93 -0.81 0.87
CA LYS A 617 20.71 0.12 1.98
C LYS A 617 22.01 0.65 2.59
N ARG A 618 23.06 -0.18 2.66
CA ARG A 618 24.39 0.25 3.16
C ARG A 618 25.07 1.21 2.19
N ILE A 619 25.05 0.92 0.89
CA ILE A 619 25.60 1.81 -0.14
C ILE A 619 24.85 3.14 -0.12
N PHE A 620 23.52 3.14 -0.20
CA PHE A 620 22.72 4.36 -0.18
C PHE A 620 23.03 5.25 1.04
N LYS A 621 23.12 4.63 2.23
CA LYS A 621 23.46 5.36 3.47
C LYS A 621 24.82 6.05 3.40
N LYS A 622 25.84 5.44 2.75
CA LYS A 622 27.16 6.03 2.58
C LYS A 622 27.12 7.36 1.79
N TYR A 623 26.13 7.49 0.90
CA TYR A 623 25.91 8.69 0.08
C TYR A 623 24.72 9.54 0.60
N ASN A 624 24.44 9.51 1.89
CA ASN A 624 23.36 10.27 2.57
C ASN A 624 21.96 10.03 2.01
N LEU A 625 21.71 8.86 1.38
CA LEU A 625 20.42 8.46 0.89
C LEU A 625 19.77 7.41 1.80
N LYS A 626 18.46 7.50 1.98
CA LYS A 626 17.64 6.45 2.58
C LYS A 626 16.98 5.61 1.50
N ALA A 627 17.40 4.33 1.37
CA ALA A 627 16.82 3.39 0.42
C ALA A 627 15.36 3.05 0.80
N ALA A 628 14.40 3.42 -0.03
CA ALA A 628 13.00 3.07 0.08
C ALA A 628 12.67 1.87 -0.82
N PRO A 629 12.39 0.68 -0.26
CA PRO A 629 12.12 -0.51 -1.07
C PRO A 629 10.77 -0.43 -1.78
N ILE A 630 10.75 -0.71 -3.08
CA ILE A 630 9.53 -0.80 -3.88
C ILE A 630 9.35 -2.20 -4.47
N ASN A 631 8.11 -2.56 -4.77
CA ASN A 631 7.77 -3.79 -5.50
C ASN A 631 7.18 -3.43 -6.86
N ARG A 632 7.56 -4.18 -7.89
CA ARG A 632 7.11 -3.97 -9.27
C ARG A 632 6.25 -5.12 -9.83
N ASN A 633 5.99 -6.19 -9.06
CA ASN A 633 5.30 -7.41 -9.54
C ASN A 633 4.28 -7.97 -8.53
N ASN A 634 3.54 -7.11 -7.83
CA ASN A 634 2.39 -7.58 -7.07
C ASN A 634 1.21 -7.88 -8.02
N ILE A 635 0.24 -8.66 -7.56
CA ILE A 635 -0.94 -9.06 -8.35
C ILE A 635 -1.63 -7.83 -8.96
N ARG A 636 -1.78 -6.75 -8.20
CA ARG A 636 -2.41 -5.51 -8.71
C ARG A 636 -1.65 -4.93 -9.91
N GLN A 637 -0.34 -4.80 -9.81
CA GLN A 637 0.48 -4.26 -10.91
C GLN A 637 0.46 -5.15 -12.15
N VAL A 638 0.26 -6.46 -11.95
CA VAL A 638 0.19 -7.44 -13.02
C VAL A 638 -1.14 -7.38 -13.78
N PHE A 639 -2.27 -7.15 -13.10
CA PHE A 639 -3.62 -7.20 -13.69
C PHE A 639 -4.25 -5.82 -13.91
N GLN A 640 -3.87 -4.79 -13.16
CA GLN A 640 -4.41 -3.43 -13.35
C GLN A 640 -4.24 -2.86 -14.76
N PRO A 641 -3.15 -3.15 -15.52
CA PRO A 641 -3.06 -2.69 -16.90
C PRO A 641 -4.20 -3.15 -17.80
N PHE A 642 -4.90 -4.24 -17.47
CA PHE A 642 -6.02 -4.77 -18.27
C PHE A 642 -7.33 -3.99 -18.08
N SER A 643 -7.46 -3.24 -16.99
CA SER A 643 -8.60 -2.35 -16.72
C SER A 643 -8.41 -0.92 -17.24
N LYS A 644 -7.32 -0.64 -17.96
CA LYS A 644 -6.98 0.69 -18.51
C LYS A 644 -6.56 0.53 -19.96
N ASP A 645 -6.76 1.58 -20.73
CA ASP A 645 -6.24 1.64 -22.09
C ASP A 645 -4.73 1.40 -22.11
N ARG A 646 -4.28 0.60 -23.07
CA ARG A 646 -2.85 0.42 -23.29
C ARG A 646 -2.29 1.66 -23.97
N ILE A 647 -1.11 2.07 -23.52
CA ILE A 647 -0.33 3.07 -24.25
C ILE A 647 0.40 2.33 -25.35
N PRO A 648 0.28 2.76 -26.62
CA PRO A 648 1.09 2.22 -27.72
C PRO A 648 2.57 2.21 -27.36
N ASN A 649 3.31 1.21 -27.83
CA ASN A 649 4.72 1.06 -27.47
C ASN A 649 5.54 2.28 -27.87
N GLU A 650 5.20 2.90 -29.00
CA GLU A 650 5.85 4.08 -29.57
C GLU A 650 5.64 5.35 -28.70
N GLN A 651 4.60 5.34 -27.86
CA GLN A 651 4.28 6.44 -26.93
C GLN A 651 4.76 6.15 -25.49
N GLN A 652 5.38 5.01 -25.25
CA GLN A 652 5.92 4.68 -23.94
C GLN A 652 7.30 5.32 -23.76
N SER A 653 7.53 5.94 -22.60
CA SER A 653 8.88 6.32 -22.19
C SER A 653 9.63 5.09 -21.71
N GLY A 654 10.85 4.89 -22.15
CA GLY A 654 11.64 3.74 -21.74
C GLY A 654 13.00 3.74 -22.44
N ILE A 655 13.83 2.80 -22.05
CA ILE A 655 15.05 2.47 -22.75
C ILE A 655 14.66 1.53 -23.90
N TYR A 656 15.05 1.86 -25.10
CA TYR A 656 14.83 1.03 -26.28
C TYR A 656 16.14 0.51 -26.85
N LYS A 657 16.05 -0.65 -27.45
CA LYS A 657 17.17 -1.34 -28.09
C LYS A 657 16.83 -1.54 -29.55
N ILE A 658 17.60 -0.92 -30.43
CA ILE A 658 17.46 -1.06 -31.87
C ILE A 658 18.63 -1.90 -32.39
N HIS A 659 18.33 -3.00 -33.04
CA HIS A 659 19.32 -3.82 -33.74
C HIS A 659 19.61 -3.22 -35.10
N CYS A 660 20.88 -3.16 -35.48
CA CYS A 660 21.27 -2.84 -36.87
C CYS A 660 20.95 -4.05 -37.76
N ASN A 661 20.25 -3.82 -38.86
CA ASN A 661 19.95 -4.89 -39.79
C ASN A 661 21.17 -5.32 -40.65
N ALA A 662 22.22 -4.54 -40.66
CA ALA A 662 23.43 -4.77 -41.45
C ALA A 662 24.63 -5.28 -40.64
N CYS A 663 24.56 -5.26 -39.32
CA CYS A 663 25.65 -5.75 -38.45
C CYS A 663 25.10 -6.08 -37.05
N ASP A 664 25.88 -6.81 -36.21
CA ASP A 664 25.51 -7.23 -34.87
C ASP A 664 25.47 -6.07 -33.82
N LYS A 665 25.70 -4.84 -34.26
CA LYS A 665 25.69 -3.68 -33.35
C LYS A 665 24.27 -3.31 -32.94
N VAL A 666 24.16 -2.79 -31.74
CA VAL A 666 22.92 -2.43 -31.11
C VAL A 666 23.00 -0.98 -30.62
N TYR A 667 21.99 -0.20 -30.95
CA TYR A 667 21.77 1.11 -30.37
C TYR A 667 20.87 0.97 -29.14
N ILE A 668 21.28 1.61 -28.04
CA ILE A 668 20.48 1.71 -26.81
C ILE A 668 20.23 3.21 -26.55
N GLY A 669 18.95 3.61 -26.53
CA GLY A 669 18.54 4.99 -26.34
C GLY A 669 17.50 5.13 -25.24
#